data_f32dbbaea95ba9af834386778e3194f0
#
_entry.id   f32dbbaea95ba9af834386778e3194f0
#
_cell.length_a   1.000
_cell.length_b   1.000
_cell.length_c   1.000
_cell.angle_alpha   90.00
_cell.angle_beta   90.00
_cell.angle_gamma   90.00
#
_symmetry.space_group_name_H-M   'P 1'
#
loop_
_entity.id
_entity.type
_entity.pdbx_description
1 polymer ?
#
loop_
_entity_poly.entity_id
_entity_poly.type
_entity_poly.pdbx_seq_one_letter_code
_entity_poly.pdbx_strand_id
1 'polypeptide(L)'
;MATHPEAAALLARSRRLGSDPRNTNYAGGNASAKGSDTDPVTGGDVELMWVKGSGGDLGTLTEAGLAVLRLDRMRALVDVYPGVEREDEMVAAFDYCLHGKGGAAPSIDTAMHGLVEAAHVDHLHPDSGIALACAADGEKLTAECFGDTVAWVPWRRPGFQLGLDIAAIKAANPQAIGVVLGGHGITAWGDAAEECEKNSLHIIRTAEKFLEERGKAEPFGPVVEGYGALSEGERRERAAALAPYVRALASQDKPQVGHFNDSEPVLEFLSRAEHPRLAALGTSCPDHFLRTKVRPLVLDLPPTAPLEEAVARLDALHAEYREEYAAYYRRHALPDSPAMRGADPAIVLIPGVGMFSFGKDKQTARVAGEFYVNAINVMRGAEAVSSYAPIEESEKFRIEYWALEEAKLQRMPKPKPLATRVALVTGAGSGIGKAIAQRLVAEGACVVVADLNAENAAAVAEELGGPDKAVAVTVDVTSEEQIAESFRAAVLAFGGVDLVVNNAGISISKPLLETSAKDWDLQHDIMARGSFLVSREAARVMIAQKLGGDIVYIASKNAVFAGPNNIAYSATKADQAHQVRLLAAELGEHGIRVNGINPDGVVRGSGIFAGGWGAKRAAVYGVEEEKLGEFYAQRTILKREVLPEHVANAVFALTGGELTHTTGLHVPVDAGVAAAFLR
;
A
#
# COMPACT_ATOMS: atom_id res chain seq x y z
N MET A 1 29.05 -2.13 19.03
CA MET A 1 30.01 -3.22 18.68
C MET A 1 30.07 -3.28 17.17
N ALA A 2 31.18 -3.67 16.58
CA ALA A 2 31.24 -3.86 15.12
C ALA A 2 30.38 -5.08 14.76
N THR A 3 29.68 -5.01 13.61
CA THR A 3 28.88 -6.13 13.08
C THR A 3 29.80 -7.33 12.83
N HIS A 4 29.36 -8.53 13.20
CA HIS A 4 30.13 -9.75 12.93
C HIS A 4 30.37 -9.91 11.41
N PRO A 5 31.59 -10.35 10.97
CA PRO A 5 31.91 -10.43 9.53
C PRO A 5 30.90 -11.25 8.72
N GLU A 6 30.44 -12.39 9.24
CA GLU A 6 29.42 -13.23 8.58
C GLU A 6 28.05 -12.53 8.47
N ALA A 7 27.65 -11.79 9.50
CA ALA A 7 26.43 -11.00 9.45
C ALA A 7 26.55 -9.85 8.42
N ALA A 8 27.71 -9.21 8.32
CA ALA A 8 27.96 -8.16 7.32
C ALA A 8 27.92 -8.72 5.88
N ALA A 9 28.55 -9.88 5.64
CA ALA A 9 28.51 -10.58 4.35
C ALA A 9 27.07 -11.00 3.99
N LEU A 10 26.31 -11.53 4.95
CA LEU A 10 24.90 -11.88 4.81
C LEU A 10 24.06 -10.66 4.39
N LEU A 11 24.21 -9.53 5.08
CA LEU A 11 23.45 -8.31 4.77
C LEU A 11 23.77 -7.80 3.37
N ALA A 12 25.05 -7.80 2.97
CA ALA A 12 25.47 -7.37 1.65
C ALA A 12 24.89 -8.27 0.54
N ARG A 13 24.95 -9.61 0.71
CA ARG A 13 24.37 -10.60 -0.21
C ARG A 13 22.86 -10.48 -0.30
N SER A 14 22.18 -10.41 0.84
CA SER A 14 20.71 -10.26 0.90
C SER A 14 20.23 -9.04 0.12
N ARG A 15 20.89 -7.90 0.28
CA ARG A 15 20.55 -6.66 -0.41
C ARG A 15 20.76 -6.77 -1.92
N ARG A 16 21.82 -7.41 -2.40
CA ARG A 16 22.03 -7.63 -3.83
C ARG A 16 20.98 -8.57 -4.41
N LEU A 17 20.67 -9.67 -3.74
CA LEU A 17 19.64 -10.61 -4.19
C LEU A 17 18.24 -9.98 -4.19
N GLY A 18 17.87 -9.30 -3.11
CA GLY A 18 16.54 -8.68 -2.97
C GLY A 18 16.34 -7.39 -3.75
N SER A 19 17.41 -6.76 -4.29
CA SER A 19 17.28 -5.57 -5.14
C SER A 19 16.80 -5.87 -6.57
N ASP A 20 16.88 -7.12 -7.00
CA ASP A 20 16.39 -7.57 -8.31
C ASP A 20 15.12 -8.43 -8.11
N PRO A 21 13.93 -7.95 -8.52
CA PRO A 21 12.66 -8.67 -8.33
C PRO A 21 12.59 -10.01 -9.08
N ARG A 22 13.51 -10.27 -10.03
CA ARG A 22 13.63 -11.58 -10.68
C ARG A 22 14.23 -12.64 -9.77
N ASN A 23 14.98 -12.23 -8.73
CA ASN A 23 15.61 -13.18 -7.80
C ASN A 23 14.67 -13.58 -6.67
N THR A 24 13.80 -12.66 -6.22
CA THR A 24 12.81 -12.96 -5.20
C THR A 24 11.73 -11.86 -5.19
N ASN A 25 10.50 -12.21 -4.81
CA ASN A 25 9.40 -11.27 -4.64
C ASN A 25 9.59 -10.41 -3.36
N TYR A 26 8.80 -9.34 -3.24
CA TYR A 26 8.84 -8.44 -2.09
C TYR A 26 8.61 -9.19 -0.77
N ALA A 27 9.47 -8.96 0.20
CA ALA A 27 9.45 -9.59 1.53
C ALA A 27 9.49 -11.15 1.53
N GLY A 28 9.56 -11.78 0.36
CA GLY A 28 9.70 -13.22 0.22
C GLY A 28 11.14 -13.68 0.42
N GLY A 29 11.26 -14.95 0.74
CA GLY A 29 12.56 -15.58 0.94
C GLY A 29 13.27 -15.18 2.23
N ASN A 30 14.35 -15.88 2.49
CA ASN A 30 15.22 -15.75 3.65
C ASN A 30 16.68 -16.00 3.26
N ALA A 31 17.62 -15.48 4.05
CA ALA A 31 19.04 -15.78 3.89
C ALA A 31 19.69 -15.91 5.25
N SER A 32 20.73 -16.74 5.34
CA SER A 32 21.46 -16.98 6.58
C SER A 32 22.96 -17.11 6.39
N ALA A 33 23.71 -16.86 7.46
CA ALA A 33 25.11 -17.17 7.59
C ALA A 33 25.37 -17.83 8.94
N LYS A 34 26.30 -18.78 8.99
CA LYS A 34 26.76 -19.45 10.21
C LYS A 34 28.20 -19.07 10.50
N GLY A 35 28.55 -19.00 11.78
CA GLY A 35 29.91 -18.68 12.21
C GLY A 35 30.07 -18.86 13.71
N SER A 36 31.28 -18.62 14.22
CA SER A 36 31.58 -18.72 15.64
C SER A 36 31.80 -17.35 16.25
N ASP A 37 31.33 -17.17 17.48
CA ASP A 37 31.58 -15.97 18.28
C ASP A 37 31.88 -16.38 19.73
N THR A 38 32.26 -15.44 20.57
CA THR A 38 32.49 -15.69 21.99
C THR A 38 31.20 -15.45 22.77
N ASP A 39 30.74 -16.44 23.53
CA ASP A 39 29.62 -16.29 24.44
C ASP A 39 29.96 -15.29 25.55
N PRO A 40 29.27 -14.14 25.64
CA PRO A 40 29.61 -13.09 26.61
C PRO A 40 29.40 -13.48 28.08
N VAL A 41 28.70 -14.60 28.34
CA VAL A 41 28.42 -15.09 29.69
C VAL A 41 29.46 -16.09 30.15
N THR A 42 29.82 -17.03 29.27
CA THR A 42 30.74 -18.13 29.61
C THR A 42 32.19 -17.87 29.20
N GLY A 43 32.41 -16.95 28.26
CA GLY A 43 33.71 -16.67 27.64
C GLY A 43 34.19 -17.77 26.68
N GLY A 44 33.37 -18.78 26.41
CA GLY A 44 33.69 -19.87 25.48
C GLY A 44 33.21 -19.60 24.08
N ASP A 45 33.72 -20.37 23.12
CA ASP A 45 33.25 -20.30 21.74
C ASP A 45 31.80 -20.83 21.61
N VAL A 46 30.97 -20.15 20.78
CA VAL A 46 29.63 -20.53 20.48
C VAL A 46 29.37 -20.49 18.98
N GLU A 47 28.78 -21.55 18.42
CA GLU A 47 28.34 -21.57 17.03
C GLU A 47 27.00 -20.83 16.90
N LEU A 48 26.96 -19.83 16.04
CA LEU A 48 25.80 -18.97 15.81
C LEU A 48 25.33 -19.04 14.36
N MET A 49 24.05 -18.78 14.18
CA MET A 49 23.44 -18.51 12.88
C MET A 49 22.76 -17.14 12.92
N TRP A 50 23.12 -16.30 11.98
CA TRP A 50 22.40 -15.08 11.64
C TRP A 50 21.43 -15.40 10.49
N VAL A 51 20.17 -15.12 10.67
CA VAL A 51 19.14 -15.40 9.67
C VAL A 51 18.14 -14.23 9.60
N LYS A 52 17.66 -13.92 8.40
CA LYS A 52 16.59 -12.92 8.26
C LYS A 52 15.38 -13.35 9.09
N GLY A 53 14.94 -12.46 9.96
CA GLY A 53 13.73 -12.69 10.77
C GLY A 53 12.43 -12.64 9.99
N SER A 54 11.34 -12.89 10.69
CA SER A 54 9.99 -12.86 10.14
C SER A 54 9.61 -11.45 9.67
N GLY A 55 9.11 -11.31 8.46
CA GLY A 55 8.77 -10.03 7.83
C GLY A 55 9.99 -9.27 7.28
N GLY A 56 9.75 -8.14 6.67
CA GLY A 56 10.80 -7.32 6.05
C GLY A 56 11.32 -7.88 4.71
N ASP A 57 11.84 -7.00 3.91
CA ASP A 57 12.33 -7.30 2.56
C ASP A 57 13.85 -7.57 2.56
N LEU A 58 14.32 -8.50 1.72
CA LEU A 58 15.75 -8.81 1.58
C LEU A 58 16.55 -7.63 1.06
N GLY A 59 16.00 -6.87 0.10
CA GLY A 59 16.66 -5.72 -0.52
C GLY A 59 16.95 -4.57 0.45
N THR A 60 16.20 -4.47 1.53
CA THR A 60 16.31 -3.41 2.55
C THR A 60 16.73 -3.94 3.93
N LEU A 61 17.19 -5.20 3.99
CA LEU A 61 17.54 -5.87 5.25
C LEU A 61 18.63 -5.10 6.02
N THR A 62 18.40 -4.92 7.32
CA THR A 62 19.34 -4.31 8.26
C THR A 62 19.72 -5.29 9.37
N GLU A 63 20.74 -4.97 10.17
CA GLU A 63 21.16 -5.80 11.30
C GLU A 63 20.01 -6.06 12.30
N ALA A 64 19.18 -5.07 12.53
CA ALA A 64 17.99 -5.20 13.39
C ALA A 64 16.94 -6.20 12.84
N GLY A 65 16.97 -6.49 11.54
CA GLY A 65 16.13 -7.49 10.88
C GLY A 65 16.66 -8.91 10.97
N LEU A 66 17.81 -9.14 11.61
CA LEU A 66 18.38 -10.48 11.81
C LEU A 66 17.94 -11.08 13.16
N ALA A 67 17.58 -12.35 13.14
CA ALA A 67 17.56 -13.21 14.32
C ALA A 67 18.92 -13.88 14.46
N VAL A 68 19.42 -13.99 15.69
CA VAL A 68 20.68 -14.67 15.99
C VAL A 68 20.38 -15.88 16.87
N LEU A 69 20.72 -17.09 16.38
CA LEU A 69 20.39 -18.34 17.07
C LEU A 69 21.64 -19.17 17.34
N ARG A 70 21.62 -19.92 18.41
CA ARG A 70 22.63 -20.92 18.76
C ARG A 70 22.38 -22.20 17.95
N LEU A 71 23.36 -22.62 17.17
CA LEU A 71 23.26 -23.81 16.33
C LEU A 71 23.16 -25.10 17.11
N ASP A 72 23.82 -25.21 18.27
CA ASP A 72 23.72 -26.37 19.15
C ASP A 72 22.26 -26.60 19.60
N ARG A 73 21.57 -25.54 19.97
CA ARG A 73 20.15 -25.60 20.35
C ARG A 73 19.22 -25.89 19.16
N MET A 74 19.50 -25.26 18.02
CA MET A 74 18.72 -25.51 16.80
C MET A 74 18.80 -26.98 16.37
N ARG A 75 19.99 -27.59 16.41
CA ARG A 75 20.20 -28.98 16.06
C ARG A 75 19.50 -29.92 17.07
N ALA A 76 19.52 -29.58 18.37
CA ALA A 76 18.83 -30.36 19.41
C ALA A 76 17.30 -30.38 19.24
N LEU A 77 16.70 -29.43 18.50
CA LEU A 77 15.26 -29.45 18.23
C LEU A 77 14.81 -30.67 17.42
N VAL A 78 15.73 -31.32 16.69
CA VAL A 78 15.42 -32.56 15.96
C VAL A 78 14.95 -33.68 16.89
N ASP A 79 15.57 -33.75 18.07
CA ASP A 79 15.26 -34.80 19.06
C ASP A 79 13.89 -34.61 19.75
N VAL A 80 13.35 -33.40 19.72
CA VAL A 80 12.06 -33.05 20.33
C VAL A 80 10.99 -32.75 19.29
N TYR A 81 11.25 -32.95 18.03
CA TYR A 81 10.29 -32.68 16.94
C TYR A 81 9.05 -33.58 17.05
N PRO A 82 7.83 -33.03 17.22
CA PRO A 82 6.63 -33.79 17.48
C PRO A 82 5.96 -34.41 16.24
N GLY A 83 6.55 -34.18 15.05
CA GLY A 83 5.98 -34.59 13.77
C GLY A 83 5.14 -33.51 13.09
N VAL A 84 4.78 -33.75 11.83
CA VAL A 84 4.13 -32.79 10.92
C VAL A 84 2.83 -32.21 11.48
N GLU A 85 2.05 -33.00 12.19
CA GLU A 85 0.74 -32.57 12.75
C GLU A 85 0.86 -31.47 13.83
N ARG A 86 2.03 -31.37 14.44
CA ARG A 86 2.31 -30.42 15.53
C ARG A 86 3.53 -29.56 15.26
N GLU A 87 3.97 -29.46 14.02
CA GLU A 87 5.20 -28.73 13.67
C GLU A 87 5.15 -27.22 13.99
N ASP A 88 3.96 -26.62 14.08
CA ASP A 88 3.79 -25.23 14.48
C ASP A 88 4.33 -24.93 15.89
N GLU A 89 4.41 -25.95 16.77
CA GLU A 89 5.01 -25.82 18.09
C GLU A 89 6.52 -25.52 18.03
N MET A 90 7.18 -25.93 16.94
CA MET A 90 8.60 -25.68 16.73
C MET A 90 8.93 -24.21 16.54
N VAL A 91 7.97 -23.41 16.03
CA VAL A 91 8.16 -21.97 15.86
C VAL A 91 8.36 -21.28 17.23
N ALA A 92 7.57 -21.69 18.23
CA ALA A 92 7.75 -21.22 19.61
C ALA A 92 9.09 -21.71 20.22
N ALA A 93 9.55 -22.91 19.83
CA ALA A 93 10.81 -23.46 20.30
C ALA A 93 12.04 -22.68 19.77
N PHE A 94 11.93 -22.00 18.62
CA PHE A 94 13.03 -21.17 18.11
C PHE A 94 13.38 -20.01 19.05
N ASP A 95 12.43 -19.50 19.84
CA ASP A 95 12.70 -18.44 20.81
C ASP A 95 13.69 -18.88 21.89
N TYR A 96 13.72 -20.18 22.24
CA TYR A 96 14.69 -20.74 23.19
C TYR A 96 16.07 -20.99 22.57
N CYS A 97 16.19 -20.86 21.25
CA CYS A 97 17.46 -20.95 20.53
C CYS A 97 18.13 -19.60 20.37
N LEU A 98 17.44 -18.47 20.65
CA LEU A 98 17.98 -17.14 20.50
C LEU A 98 19.26 -16.92 21.32
N HIS A 99 20.20 -16.17 20.74
CA HIS A 99 21.42 -15.67 21.37
C HIS A 99 21.37 -14.16 21.52
N GLY A 100 21.69 -13.66 22.71
CA GLY A 100 21.69 -12.22 22.99
C GLY A 100 20.33 -11.62 23.36
N LYS A 101 20.25 -10.30 23.38
CA LYS A 101 19.08 -9.51 23.74
C LYS A 101 18.62 -8.68 22.55
N GLY A 102 17.45 -8.95 22.01
CA GLY A 102 16.87 -8.24 20.88
C GLY A 102 17.20 -8.89 19.53
N GLY A 103 16.84 -8.20 18.46
CA GLY A 103 16.83 -8.71 17.09
C GLY A 103 15.43 -9.07 16.63
N ALA A 104 15.32 -9.53 15.40
CA ALA A 104 14.03 -9.98 14.83
C ALA A 104 13.60 -11.32 15.42
N ALA A 105 12.29 -11.58 15.41
CA ALA A 105 11.78 -12.92 15.70
C ALA A 105 12.18 -13.90 14.58
N PRO A 106 12.57 -15.14 14.92
CA PRO A 106 12.85 -16.16 13.91
C PRO A 106 11.65 -16.38 12.98
N SER A 107 11.92 -16.64 11.70
CA SER A 107 10.88 -17.01 10.74
C SER A 107 10.56 -18.50 10.83
N ILE A 108 9.46 -18.92 10.20
CA ILE A 108 9.10 -20.31 10.09
C ILE A 108 10.14 -21.14 9.33
N ASP A 109 10.86 -20.48 8.40
CA ASP A 109 11.88 -21.12 7.57
C ASP A 109 13.22 -21.30 8.29
N THR A 110 13.35 -20.83 9.54
CA THR A 110 14.58 -20.91 10.33
C THR A 110 15.16 -22.33 10.39
N ALA A 111 14.30 -23.36 10.37
CA ALA A 111 14.75 -24.76 10.41
C ALA A 111 15.58 -25.12 9.18
N MET A 112 15.16 -24.76 7.94
CA MET A 112 15.95 -25.09 6.76
C MET A 112 17.34 -24.43 6.78
N HIS A 113 17.45 -23.24 7.35
CA HIS A 113 18.71 -22.54 7.49
C HIS A 113 19.63 -23.18 8.53
N GLY A 114 19.05 -23.63 9.65
CA GLY A 114 19.81 -24.23 10.76
C GLY A 114 20.25 -25.66 10.53
N LEU A 115 19.40 -26.46 9.84
CA LEU A 115 19.61 -27.91 9.67
C LEU A 115 20.45 -28.27 8.44
N VAL A 116 20.45 -27.46 7.38
CA VAL A 116 21.29 -27.68 6.20
C VAL A 116 22.77 -27.49 6.56
N GLU A 117 23.61 -28.51 6.29
CA GLU A 117 25.07 -28.46 6.54
C GLU A 117 25.78 -27.65 5.44
N ALA A 118 25.68 -26.32 5.53
CA ALA A 118 26.42 -25.35 4.75
C ALA A 118 26.53 -24.06 5.56
N ALA A 119 27.60 -23.29 5.37
CA ALA A 119 27.82 -22.05 6.11
C ALA A 119 26.81 -20.96 5.74
N HIS A 120 26.37 -20.92 4.49
CA HIS A 120 25.43 -19.96 3.95
C HIS A 120 24.26 -20.65 3.25
N VAL A 121 23.04 -20.16 3.48
CA VAL A 121 21.82 -20.69 2.85
C VAL A 121 20.95 -19.52 2.42
N ASP A 122 20.50 -19.55 1.18
CA ASP A 122 19.51 -18.63 0.61
C ASP A 122 18.25 -19.40 0.21
N HIS A 123 17.12 -18.96 0.68
CA HIS A 123 15.79 -19.37 0.25
C HIS A 123 15.14 -18.21 -0.49
N LEU A 124 14.76 -18.38 -1.75
CA LEU A 124 14.30 -17.31 -2.64
C LEU A 124 13.04 -17.72 -3.40
N HIS A 125 12.26 -16.72 -3.81
CA HIS A 125 11.01 -16.87 -4.54
C HIS A 125 11.10 -16.23 -5.94
N PRO A 126 11.99 -16.70 -6.84
CA PRO A 126 12.09 -16.20 -8.21
C PRO A 126 10.95 -16.75 -9.08
N ASP A 127 10.37 -15.90 -9.94
CA ASP A 127 9.28 -16.30 -10.84
C ASP A 127 9.63 -17.54 -11.68
N SER A 128 10.87 -17.62 -12.19
CA SER A 128 11.36 -18.76 -12.98
C SER A 128 11.45 -20.08 -12.20
N GLY A 129 11.94 -20.00 -10.95
CA GLY A 129 12.01 -21.16 -10.05
C GLY A 129 10.62 -21.65 -9.64
N ILE A 130 9.73 -20.69 -9.30
CA ILE A 130 8.33 -21.02 -8.95
C ILE A 130 7.58 -21.58 -10.17
N ALA A 131 7.87 -21.11 -11.39
CA ALA A 131 7.26 -21.65 -12.62
C ALA A 131 7.54 -23.14 -12.80
N LEU A 132 8.78 -23.58 -12.59
CA LEU A 132 9.13 -25.00 -12.57
C LEU A 132 8.46 -25.71 -11.39
N ALA A 133 8.45 -25.09 -10.21
CA ALA A 133 7.84 -25.64 -9.00
C ALA A 133 6.31 -25.82 -9.12
N CYS A 134 5.65 -25.06 -10.00
CA CYS A 134 4.21 -25.08 -10.22
C CYS A 134 3.84 -25.68 -11.59
N ALA A 135 4.75 -26.32 -12.29
CA ALA A 135 4.46 -27.10 -13.48
C ALA A 135 3.96 -28.49 -13.07
N ALA A 136 2.99 -29.05 -13.84
CA ALA A 136 2.39 -30.34 -13.54
C ALA A 136 3.42 -31.49 -13.51
N ASP A 137 4.48 -31.39 -14.27
CA ASP A 137 5.62 -32.32 -14.31
C ASP A 137 6.92 -31.65 -13.78
N GLY A 138 6.79 -30.79 -12.78
CA GLY A 138 7.89 -29.94 -12.24
C GLY A 138 9.11 -30.75 -11.80
N GLU A 139 8.94 -31.92 -11.18
CA GLU A 139 10.05 -32.81 -10.79
C GLU A 139 10.88 -33.23 -11.99
N LYS A 140 10.19 -33.69 -13.05
CA LYS A 140 10.85 -34.09 -14.30
C LYS A 140 11.56 -32.92 -14.97
N LEU A 141 10.89 -31.75 -15.04
CA LEU A 141 11.46 -30.54 -15.63
C LEU A 141 12.67 -30.03 -14.83
N THR A 142 12.65 -30.16 -13.50
CA THR A 142 13.78 -29.83 -12.64
C THR A 142 15.00 -30.72 -12.96
N ALA A 143 14.79 -32.04 -13.11
CA ALA A 143 15.86 -32.96 -13.50
C ALA A 143 16.38 -32.69 -14.93
N GLU A 144 15.51 -32.34 -15.88
CA GLU A 144 15.93 -31.93 -17.22
C GLU A 144 16.68 -30.61 -17.26
N CYS A 145 16.31 -29.67 -16.41
CA CYS A 145 16.93 -28.33 -16.33
C CYS A 145 18.31 -28.36 -15.68
N PHE A 146 18.47 -29.09 -14.57
CA PHE A 146 19.62 -28.99 -13.70
C PHE A 146 20.45 -30.29 -13.57
N GLY A 147 19.97 -31.42 -14.11
CA GLY A 147 20.59 -32.72 -13.85
C GLY A 147 20.58 -33.04 -12.36
N ASP A 148 21.73 -33.53 -11.84
CA ASP A 148 21.90 -33.94 -10.45
C ASP A 148 22.34 -32.77 -9.53
N THR A 149 22.50 -31.56 -10.10
CA THR A 149 23.03 -30.41 -9.32
C THR A 149 22.00 -29.68 -8.48
N VAL A 150 20.71 -29.81 -8.83
CA VAL A 150 19.58 -29.25 -8.06
C VAL A 150 18.51 -30.33 -7.94
N ALA A 151 18.16 -30.66 -6.71
CA ALA A 151 17.17 -31.70 -6.45
C ALA A 151 15.74 -31.13 -6.35
N TRP A 152 14.75 -32.01 -6.39
CA TRP A 152 13.34 -31.68 -6.20
C TRP A 152 12.88 -32.04 -4.80
N VAL A 153 12.11 -31.14 -4.16
CA VAL A 153 11.37 -31.40 -2.91
C VAL A 153 9.88 -31.31 -3.24
N PRO A 154 9.08 -32.37 -3.03
CA PRO A 154 7.63 -32.29 -3.19
C PRO A 154 7.04 -31.21 -2.27
N TRP A 155 5.81 -30.74 -2.60
CA TRP A 155 5.14 -29.75 -1.76
C TRP A 155 5.18 -30.13 -0.28
N ARG A 156 5.68 -29.21 0.50
CA ARG A 156 5.62 -29.17 1.95
C ARG A 156 5.22 -27.78 2.39
N ARG A 157 4.35 -27.68 3.38
CA ARG A 157 4.11 -26.41 4.04
C ARG A 157 5.42 -25.90 4.64
N PRO A 158 5.71 -24.58 4.56
CA PRO A 158 6.88 -24.01 5.26
C PRO A 158 6.89 -24.42 6.74
N GLY A 159 8.00 -24.96 7.24
CA GLY A 159 8.07 -25.46 8.58
C GLY A 159 9.30 -26.31 8.89
N PHE A 160 9.27 -27.00 10.03
CA PHE A 160 10.40 -27.78 10.51
C PHE A 160 10.67 -29.00 9.63
N GLN A 161 9.58 -29.69 9.17
CA GLN A 161 9.72 -30.88 8.30
C GLN A 161 10.38 -30.52 6.96
N LEU A 162 10.04 -29.38 6.37
CA LEU A 162 10.69 -28.94 5.14
C LEU A 162 12.19 -28.78 5.35
N GLY A 163 12.61 -28.23 6.50
CA GLY A 163 14.02 -28.13 6.87
C GLY A 163 14.72 -29.48 6.98
N LEU A 164 14.06 -30.49 7.54
CA LEU A 164 14.58 -31.86 7.63
C LEU A 164 14.73 -32.51 6.23
N ASP A 165 13.72 -32.35 5.38
CA ASP A 165 13.70 -32.93 4.03
C ASP A 165 14.87 -32.33 3.18
N ILE A 166 15.09 -31.02 3.23
CA ILE A 166 16.20 -30.34 2.54
C ILE A 166 17.56 -30.78 3.10
N ALA A 167 17.70 -30.86 4.42
CA ALA A 167 18.94 -31.31 5.07
C ALA A 167 19.28 -32.76 4.65
N ALA A 168 18.30 -33.65 4.61
CA ALA A 168 18.48 -35.04 4.17
C ALA A 168 18.95 -35.13 2.70
N ILE A 169 18.37 -34.29 1.81
CA ILE A 169 18.80 -34.21 0.40
C ILE A 169 20.26 -33.75 0.31
N LYS A 170 20.64 -32.69 1.03
CA LYS A 170 22.04 -32.21 1.04
C LYS A 170 23.00 -33.29 1.54
N ALA A 171 22.64 -34.02 2.58
CA ALA A 171 23.45 -35.11 3.12
C ALA A 171 23.59 -36.28 2.12
N ALA A 172 22.51 -36.63 1.41
CA ALA A 172 22.48 -37.69 0.42
C ALA A 172 23.22 -37.32 -0.87
N ASN A 173 23.20 -36.04 -1.27
CA ASN A 173 23.88 -35.53 -2.46
C ASN A 173 24.78 -34.32 -2.09
N PRO A 174 26.02 -34.55 -1.63
CA PRO A 174 26.93 -33.47 -1.29
C PRO A 174 27.29 -32.51 -2.43
N GLN A 175 27.11 -32.93 -3.69
CA GLN A 175 27.37 -32.13 -4.89
C GLN A 175 26.22 -31.20 -5.26
N ALA A 176 25.04 -31.40 -4.68
CA ALA A 176 23.91 -30.53 -4.92
C ALA A 176 24.18 -29.11 -4.39
N ILE A 177 23.88 -28.10 -5.20
CA ILE A 177 24.02 -26.68 -4.88
C ILE A 177 22.72 -26.05 -4.36
N GLY A 178 21.61 -26.78 -4.48
CA GLY A 178 20.30 -26.33 -4.06
C GLY A 178 19.16 -27.30 -4.40
N VAL A 179 17.96 -26.83 -4.15
CA VAL A 179 16.71 -27.55 -4.43
C VAL A 179 15.66 -26.62 -5.03
N VAL A 180 14.76 -27.19 -5.84
CA VAL A 180 13.46 -26.59 -6.21
C VAL A 180 12.41 -27.17 -5.27
N LEU A 181 11.62 -26.29 -4.66
CA LEU A 181 10.55 -26.64 -3.73
C LEU A 181 9.21 -26.60 -4.47
N GLY A 182 8.57 -27.75 -4.65
CA GLY A 182 7.27 -27.87 -5.33
C GLY A 182 6.24 -26.88 -4.77
N GLY A 183 5.61 -26.06 -5.62
CA GLY A 183 4.63 -25.06 -5.25
C GLY A 183 5.14 -23.89 -4.39
N HIS A 184 6.49 -23.68 -4.27
CA HIS A 184 7.02 -22.72 -3.31
C HIS A 184 8.11 -21.79 -3.88
N GLY A 185 9.30 -22.33 -4.14
CA GLY A 185 10.45 -21.53 -4.54
C GLY A 185 11.72 -22.36 -4.68
N ILE A 186 12.88 -21.79 -4.35
CA ILE A 186 14.17 -22.46 -4.38
C ILE A 186 14.91 -22.29 -3.04
N THR A 187 15.82 -23.22 -2.73
CA THR A 187 16.83 -23.03 -1.68
C THR A 187 18.19 -23.38 -2.25
N ALA A 188 19.18 -22.50 -2.05
CA ALA A 188 20.57 -22.69 -2.45
C ALA A 188 21.49 -22.56 -1.25
N TRP A 189 22.70 -23.12 -1.35
CA TRP A 189 23.69 -23.08 -0.29
C TRP A 189 25.11 -23.01 -0.81
N GLY A 190 26.06 -22.67 0.07
CA GLY A 190 27.48 -22.64 -0.18
C GLY A 190 28.28 -22.51 1.12
N ASP A 191 29.57 -22.82 1.07
CA ASP A 191 30.45 -22.73 2.22
C ASP A 191 31.11 -21.32 2.37
N ALA A 192 30.93 -20.46 1.34
CA ALA A 192 31.26 -19.06 1.36
C ALA A 192 30.06 -18.21 0.90
N ALA A 193 29.99 -16.95 1.34
CA ALA A 193 28.89 -16.04 0.99
C ALA A 193 28.76 -15.83 -0.52
N GLU A 194 29.88 -15.64 -1.21
CA GLU A 194 29.94 -15.46 -2.66
C GLU A 194 29.56 -16.74 -3.43
N GLU A 195 29.91 -17.90 -2.90
CA GLU A 195 29.53 -19.19 -3.47
C GLU A 195 28.02 -19.40 -3.39
N CYS A 196 27.41 -19.16 -2.22
CA CYS A 196 25.98 -19.26 -2.01
C CYS A 196 25.20 -18.32 -2.96
N GLU A 197 25.62 -17.04 -3.06
CA GLU A 197 25.03 -16.10 -4.02
C GLU A 197 25.16 -16.57 -5.46
N LYS A 198 26.35 -17.05 -5.87
CA LYS A 198 26.59 -17.60 -7.21
C LYS A 198 25.67 -18.79 -7.49
N ASN A 199 25.51 -19.68 -6.52
CA ASN A 199 24.64 -20.86 -6.65
C ASN A 199 23.17 -20.45 -6.78
N SER A 200 22.71 -19.50 -5.96
CA SER A 200 21.36 -18.91 -6.03
C SER A 200 21.09 -18.34 -7.43
N LEU A 201 21.98 -17.47 -7.91
CA LEU A 201 21.87 -16.85 -9.23
C LEU A 201 21.98 -17.87 -10.36
N HIS A 202 22.83 -18.89 -10.22
CA HIS A 202 22.95 -19.96 -11.21
C HIS A 202 21.65 -20.74 -11.39
N ILE A 203 21.00 -21.12 -10.28
CA ILE A 203 19.70 -21.80 -10.33
C ILE A 203 18.66 -20.91 -11.03
N ILE A 204 18.55 -19.65 -10.63
CA ILE A 204 17.56 -18.71 -11.19
C ILE A 204 17.77 -18.51 -12.69
N ARG A 205 19.02 -18.18 -13.12
CA ARG A 205 19.32 -17.90 -14.54
C ARG A 205 19.24 -19.14 -15.41
N THR A 206 19.54 -20.33 -14.86
CA THR A 206 19.39 -21.59 -15.59
C THR A 206 17.90 -21.90 -15.81
N ALA A 207 17.04 -21.67 -14.80
CA ALA A 207 15.59 -21.81 -14.94
C ALA A 207 15.03 -20.81 -15.97
N GLU A 208 15.40 -19.50 -15.90
CA GLU A 208 15.01 -18.51 -16.89
C GLU A 208 15.33 -18.97 -18.32
N LYS A 209 16.58 -19.34 -18.56
CA LYS A 209 17.05 -19.79 -19.85
C LYS A 209 16.31 -21.04 -20.33
N PHE A 210 16.07 -22.00 -19.44
CA PHE A 210 15.33 -23.22 -19.76
C PHE A 210 13.90 -22.92 -20.22
N LEU A 211 13.22 -22.01 -19.51
CA LEU A 211 11.87 -21.57 -19.87
C LEU A 211 11.84 -20.82 -21.22
N GLU A 212 12.83 -19.95 -21.47
CA GLU A 212 12.96 -19.23 -22.73
C GLU A 212 13.24 -20.16 -23.93
N GLU A 213 14.15 -21.14 -23.78
CA GLU A 213 14.57 -22.03 -24.86
C GLU A 213 13.53 -23.12 -25.17
N ARG A 214 12.75 -23.56 -24.19
CA ARG A 214 11.81 -24.67 -24.33
C ARG A 214 10.35 -24.25 -24.39
N GLY A 215 10.07 -23.00 -24.01
CA GLY A 215 8.72 -22.51 -23.90
C GLY A 215 8.01 -22.30 -25.24
N LYS A 216 6.73 -22.63 -25.29
CA LYS A 216 5.87 -22.24 -26.43
C LYS A 216 5.69 -20.70 -26.45
N ALA A 217 5.60 -20.15 -27.67
CA ALA A 217 5.56 -18.70 -27.90
C ALA A 217 4.30 -18.02 -27.31
N GLU A 218 3.19 -18.73 -27.20
CA GLU A 218 1.92 -18.19 -26.66
C GLU A 218 1.43 -19.05 -25.48
N PRO A 219 2.05 -18.90 -24.30
CA PRO A 219 1.72 -19.73 -23.15
C PRO A 219 0.27 -19.56 -22.68
N PHE A 220 -0.28 -18.36 -22.82
CA PHE A 220 -1.66 -18.05 -22.45
C PHE A 220 -2.69 -18.25 -23.58
N GLY A 221 -2.28 -18.91 -24.68
CA GLY A 221 -3.14 -19.15 -25.85
C GLY A 221 -3.33 -17.90 -26.73
N PRO A 222 -4.25 -17.94 -27.70
CA PRO A 222 -4.49 -16.86 -28.64
C PRO A 222 -5.10 -15.63 -27.96
N VAL A 223 -4.94 -14.48 -28.62
CA VAL A 223 -5.64 -13.24 -28.22
C VAL A 223 -7.15 -13.42 -28.43
N VAL A 224 -7.94 -13.03 -27.45
CA VAL A 224 -9.41 -13.02 -27.52
C VAL A 224 -9.86 -11.76 -28.28
N GLU A 225 -10.70 -11.93 -29.27
CA GLU A 225 -11.28 -10.81 -30.01
C GLU A 225 -12.06 -9.87 -29.07
N GLY A 226 -11.78 -8.57 -29.14
CA GLY A 226 -12.41 -7.56 -28.30
C GLY A 226 -11.80 -7.40 -26.89
N TYR A 227 -10.82 -8.22 -26.50
CA TYR A 227 -10.16 -8.13 -25.19
C TYR A 227 -8.75 -7.48 -25.25
N GLY A 228 -8.38 -6.95 -26.43
CA GLY A 228 -7.13 -6.22 -26.58
C GLY A 228 -7.05 -5.01 -25.66
N ALA A 229 -5.81 -4.65 -25.26
CA ALA A 229 -5.58 -3.46 -24.44
C ALA A 229 -6.07 -2.21 -25.17
N LEU A 230 -6.81 -1.34 -24.48
CA LEU A 230 -7.11 0.01 -24.91
C LEU A 230 -5.82 0.82 -25.05
N SER A 231 -5.85 1.93 -25.78
CA SER A 231 -4.74 2.91 -25.74
C SER A 231 -4.49 3.38 -24.29
N GLU A 232 -3.29 3.85 -23.97
CA GLU A 232 -2.96 4.25 -22.60
C GLU A 232 -3.95 5.29 -22.04
N GLY A 233 -4.31 6.30 -22.84
CA GLY A 233 -5.26 7.32 -22.43
C GLY A 233 -6.65 6.75 -22.13
N GLU A 234 -7.21 5.98 -23.08
CA GLU A 234 -8.53 5.32 -22.91
C GLU A 234 -8.53 4.35 -21.74
N ARG A 235 -7.44 3.62 -21.53
CA ARG A 235 -7.25 2.67 -20.44
C ARG A 235 -7.30 3.36 -19.09
N ARG A 236 -6.53 4.45 -18.93
CA ARG A 236 -6.51 5.25 -17.71
C ARG A 236 -7.85 5.92 -17.43
N GLU A 237 -8.51 6.43 -18.44
CA GLU A 237 -9.86 7.01 -18.31
C GLU A 237 -10.86 5.95 -17.87
N ARG A 238 -10.85 4.77 -18.50
CA ARG A 238 -11.72 3.65 -18.16
C ARG A 238 -11.45 3.13 -16.74
N ALA A 239 -10.18 2.97 -16.37
CA ALA A 239 -9.77 2.57 -15.03
C ALA A 239 -10.26 3.59 -13.98
N ALA A 240 -10.08 4.88 -14.22
CA ALA A 240 -10.53 5.92 -13.30
C ALA A 240 -12.07 5.95 -13.13
N ALA A 241 -12.82 5.68 -14.21
CA ALA A 241 -14.26 5.60 -14.14
C ALA A 241 -14.74 4.38 -13.33
N LEU A 242 -14.03 3.25 -13.37
CA LEU A 242 -14.37 2.02 -12.66
C LEU A 242 -13.85 1.98 -11.21
N ALA A 243 -12.73 2.66 -10.91
CA ALA A 243 -12.04 2.58 -9.62
C ALA A 243 -12.94 2.80 -8.40
N PRO A 244 -13.83 3.84 -8.35
CA PRO A 244 -14.70 4.05 -7.20
C PRO A 244 -15.64 2.88 -6.94
N TYR A 245 -16.20 2.29 -8.00
CA TYR A 245 -17.11 1.14 -7.91
C TYR A 245 -16.37 -0.12 -7.45
N VAL A 246 -15.21 -0.40 -8.04
CA VAL A 246 -14.39 -1.56 -7.68
C VAL A 246 -13.91 -1.46 -6.23
N ARG A 247 -13.53 -0.26 -5.77
CA ARG A 247 -13.16 -0.04 -4.38
C ARG A 247 -14.34 -0.24 -3.44
N ALA A 248 -15.55 0.18 -3.82
CA ALA A 248 -16.76 -0.09 -3.05
C ALA A 248 -16.97 -1.59 -2.81
N LEU A 249 -16.78 -2.41 -3.85
CA LEU A 249 -16.89 -3.86 -3.77
C LEU A 249 -15.80 -4.47 -2.88
N ALA A 250 -14.56 -4.01 -3.01
CA ALA A 250 -13.44 -4.48 -2.19
C ALA A 250 -13.48 -4.00 -0.73
N SER A 251 -14.41 -3.12 -0.38
CA SER A 251 -14.51 -2.47 0.94
C SER A 251 -15.80 -2.77 1.69
N GLN A 252 -16.56 -3.80 1.31
CA GLN A 252 -17.83 -4.11 2.00
C GLN A 252 -17.62 -4.66 3.41
N ASP A 253 -16.64 -5.53 3.60
CA ASP A 253 -16.34 -6.07 4.93
C ASP A 253 -15.46 -5.11 5.75
N LYS A 254 -14.48 -4.47 5.12
CA LYS A 254 -13.57 -3.50 5.75
C LYS A 254 -13.10 -2.48 4.72
N PRO A 255 -12.99 -1.19 5.10
CA PRO A 255 -12.44 -0.18 4.20
C PRO A 255 -11.04 -0.57 3.69
N GLN A 256 -10.78 -0.33 2.40
CA GLN A 256 -9.53 -0.63 1.73
C GLN A 256 -9.00 0.57 0.95
N VAL A 257 -7.69 0.59 0.74
CA VAL A 257 -7.02 1.46 -0.23
C VAL A 257 -6.74 0.65 -1.49
N GLY A 258 -6.83 1.28 -2.66
CA GLY A 258 -6.58 0.64 -3.94
C GLY A 258 -5.22 1.01 -4.54
N HIS A 259 -4.81 0.20 -5.51
CA HIS A 259 -3.69 0.44 -6.40
C HIS A 259 -4.05 -0.07 -7.78
N PHE A 260 -3.82 0.75 -8.81
CA PHE A 260 -4.01 0.37 -10.20
C PHE A 260 -2.69 -0.02 -10.85
N ASN A 261 -2.71 -1.08 -11.65
CA ASN A 261 -1.56 -1.59 -12.40
C ASN A 261 -2.00 -2.00 -13.81
N ASP A 262 -1.42 -1.39 -14.82
CA ASP A 262 -1.63 -1.68 -16.24
C ASP A 262 -0.32 -2.07 -16.95
N SER A 263 0.58 -2.74 -16.21
CA SER A 263 1.84 -3.25 -16.76
C SER A 263 1.62 -4.27 -17.86
N GLU A 264 2.62 -4.41 -18.71
CA GLU A 264 2.57 -5.32 -19.87
C GLU A 264 2.18 -6.77 -19.47
N PRO A 265 2.74 -7.40 -18.41
CA PRO A 265 2.34 -8.75 -18.02
C PRO A 265 0.86 -8.89 -17.71
N VAL A 266 0.26 -7.89 -17.06
CA VAL A 266 -1.16 -7.85 -16.74
C VAL A 266 -2.02 -7.74 -17.98
N LEU A 267 -1.67 -6.81 -18.89
CA LEU A 267 -2.42 -6.58 -20.11
C LEU A 267 -2.34 -7.76 -21.08
N GLU A 268 -1.15 -8.37 -21.22
CA GLU A 268 -0.99 -9.58 -22.03
C GLU A 268 -1.86 -10.71 -21.47
N PHE A 269 -1.74 -11.03 -20.19
CA PHE A 269 -2.51 -12.07 -19.53
C PHE A 269 -4.01 -11.91 -19.79
N LEU A 270 -4.54 -10.72 -19.56
CA LEU A 270 -5.97 -10.41 -19.69
C LEU A 270 -6.50 -10.44 -21.12
N SER A 271 -5.61 -10.31 -22.12
CA SER A 271 -5.98 -10.36 -23.54
C SER A 271 -6.07 -11.79 -24.10
N ARG A 272 -5.65 -12.81 -23.35
CA ARG A 272 -5.45 -14.18 -23.84
C ARG A 272 -6.55 -15.14 -23.40
N ALA A 273 -6.75 -16.20 -24.20
CA ALA A 273 -7.85 -17.15 -24.00
C ALA A 273 -7.80 -17.94 -22.68
N GLU A 274 -6.59 -18.21 -22.17
CA GLU A 274 -6.42 -19.00 -20.95
C GLU A 274 -6.57 -18.20 -19.64
N HIS A 275 -6.68 -16.87 -19.70
CA HIS A 275 -6.73 -16.06 -18.48
C HIS A 275 -7.88 -16.42 -17.51
N PRO A 276 -9.12 -16.76 -17.96
CA PRO A 276 -10.19 -17.07 -17.01
C PRO A 276 -9.89 -18.39 -16.27
N ARG A 277 -9.38 -19.40 -16.96
CA ARG A 277 -9.00 -20.67 -16.35
C ARG A 277 -7.87 -20.51 -15.35
N LEU A 278 -6.80 -19.81 -15.75
CA LEU A 278 -5.62 -19.60 -14.90
C LEU A 278 -5.95 -18.73 -13.68
N ALA A 279 -6.72 -17.66 -13.85
CA ALA A 279 -7.20 -16.84 -12.76
C ALA A 279 -8.05 -17.63 -11.75
N ALA A 280 -8.92 -18.53 -12.22
CA ALA A 280 -9.72 -19.40 -11.37
C ALA A 280 -8.87 -20.40 -10.57
N LEU A 281 -7.76 -20.87 -11.10
CA LEU A 281 -6.79 -21.70 -10.36
C LEU A 281 -6.09 -20.91 -9.26
N GLY A 282 -5.96 -19.60 -9.41
CA GLY A 282 -5.36 -18.72 -8.43
C GLY A 282 -3.84 -18.86 -8.31
N THR A 283 -3.26 -18.27 -7.27
CA THR A 283 -1.82 -18.29 -7.00
C THR A 283 -1.38 -19.57 -6.31
N SER A 284 -0.07 -19.82 -6.23
CA SER A 284 0.47 -21.03 -5.59
C SER A 284 1.59 -20.78 -4.56
N CYS A 285 2.28 -19.65 -4.65
CA CYS A 285 3.34 -19.34 -3.69
C CYS A 285 2.74 -18.98 -2.30
N PRO A 286 3.27 -19.53 -1.19
CA PRO A 286 2.76 -19.26 0.16
C PRO A 286 2.60 -17.78 0.51
N ASP A 287 3.55 -16.93 0.14
CA ASP A 287 3.51 -15.49 0.43
C ASP A 287 2.32 -14.76 -0.22
N HIS A 288 1.79 -15.30 -1.31
CA HIS A 288 0.72 -14.66 -2.06
C HIS A 288 -0.61 -14.68 -1.29
N PHE A 289 -1.00 -15.83 -0.73
CA PHE A 289 -2.35 -16.07 -0.19
C PHE A 289 -2.78 -15.09 0.90
N LEU A 290 -1.84 -14.62 1.71
CA LEU A 290 -2.13 -13.66 2.77
C LEU A 290 -2.54 -12.29 2.25
N ARG A 291 -2.19 -11.94 1.01
CA ARG A 291 -2.40 -10.62 0.41
C ARG A 291 -3.30 -10.63 -0.82
N THR A 292 -3.19 -11.65 -1.68
CA THR A 292 -4.00 -11.74 -2.90
C THR A 292 -5.29 -12.54 -2.71
N LYS A 293 -5.43 -13.23 -1.58
CA LYS A 293 -6.39 -14.31 -1.38
C LYS A 293 -6.19 -15.46 -2.39
N VAL A 294 -7.05 -16.49 -2.31
CA VAL A 294 -6.92 -17.69 -3.14
C VAL A 294 -7.04 -17.40 -4.63
N ARG A 295 -7.85 -16.41 -5.04
CA ARG A 295 -8.05 -16.04 -6.46
C ARG A 295 -8.54 -14.60 -6.61
N PRO A 296 -8.41 -14.00 -7.81
CA PRO A 296 -8.95 -12.69 -8.13
C PRO A 296 -10.44 -12.76 -8.50
N LEU A 297 -11.10 -11.57 -8.49
CA LEU A 297 -12.32 -11.36 -9.24
C LEU A 297 -11.97 -10.92 -10.65
N VAL A 298 -12.60 -11.50 -11.68
CA VAL A 298 -12.33 -11.19 -13.09
C VAL A 298 -13.61 -10.67 -13.74
N LEU A 299 -13.55 -9.47 -14.33
CA LEU A 299 -14.64 -8.96 -15.16
C LEU A 299 -14.64 -9.73 -16.50
N ASP A 300 -15.76 -10.30 -16.87
CA ASP A 300 -15.94 -11.11 -18.08
C ASP A 300 -16.60 -10.35 -19.25
N LEU A 301 -16.34 -9.04 -19.31
CA LEU A 301 -16.80 -8.16 -20.38
C LEU A 301 -15.63 -7.52 -21.13
N PRO A 302 -15.79 -7.18 -22.42
CA PRO A 302 -14.77 -6.45 -23.15
C PRO A 302 -14.60 -5.02 -22.57
N PRO A 303 -13.40 -4.41 -22.71
CA PRO A 303 -13.12 -3.08 -22.16
C PRO A 303 -14.01 -1.97 -22.73
N THR A 304 -14.61 -2.19 -23.89
CA THR A 304 -15.52 -1.26 -24.58
C THR A 304 -16.99 -1.34 -24.12
N ALA A 305 -17.33 -2.30 -23.24
CA ALA A 305 -18.68 -2.40 -22.69
C ALA A 305 -19.12 -1.09 -22.02
N PRO A 306 -20.40 -0.67 -22.10
CA PRO A 306 -20.88 0.51 -21.40
C PRO A 306 -20.53 0.49 -19.90
N LEU A 307 -20.25 1.67 -19.31
CA LEU A 307 -19.86 1.74 -17.90
C LEU A 307 -20.92 1.11 -16.98
N GLU A 308 -22.19 1.43 -17.22
CA GLU A 308 -23.32 0.92 -16.43
C GLU A 308 -23.42 -0.61 -16.49
N GLU A 309 -23.19 -1.19 -17.67
CA GLU A 309 -23.17 -2.64 -17.86
C GLU A 309 -22.00 -3.30 -17.11
N ALA A 310 -20.81 -2.70 -17.20
CA ALA A 310 -19.63 -3.18 -16.49
C ALA A 310 -19.83 -3.11 -14.97
N VAL A 311 -20.40 -2.04 -14.44
CA VAL A 311 -20.72 -1.89 -13.01
C VAL A 311 -21.74 -2.93 -12.56
N ALA A 312 -22.84 -3.10 -13.31
CA ALA A 312 -23.86 -4.10 -12.98
C ALA A 312 -23.28 -5.54 -13.01
N ARG A 313 -22.40 -5.83 -13.98
CA ARG A 313 -21.74 -7.14 -14.05
C ARG A 313 -20.76 -7.35 -12.91
N LEU A 314 -20.00 -6.33 -12.53
CA LEU A 314 -19.09 -6.37 -11.36
C LEU A 314 -19.89 -6.64 -10.06
N ASP A 315 -21.04 -6.01 -9.86
CA ASP A 315 -21.90 -6.27 -8.69
C ASP A 315 -22.35 -7.75 -8.65
N ALA A 316 -22.75 -8.32 -9.78
CA ALA A 316 -23.15 -9.72 -9.87
C ALA A 316 -21.98 -10.66 -9.60
N LEU A 317 -20.83 -10.45 -10.27
CA LEU A 317 -19.62 -11.24 -10.07
C LEU A 317 -19.08 -11.16 -8.64
N HIS A 318 -19.21 -10.00 -8.01
CA HIS A 318 -18.82 -9.84 -6.61
C HIS A 318 -19.68 -10.65 -5.66
N ALA A 319 -21.00 -10.68 -5.88
CA ALA A 319 -21.90 -11.52 -5.09
C ALA A 319 -21.56 -13.01 -5.24
N GLU A 320 -21.31 -13.48 -6.47
CA GLU A 320 -20.86 -14.84 -6.76
C GLU A 320 -19.50 -15.13 -6.08
N TYR A 321 -18.54 -14.23 -6.19
CA TYR A 321 -17.21 -14.33 -5.58
C TYR A 321 -17.31 -14.51 -4.05
N ARG A 322 -18.11 -13.69 -3.37
CA ARG A 322 -18.32 -13.76 -1.93
C ARG A 322 -18.90 -15.10 -1.49
N GLU A 323 -19.90 -15.61 -2.21
CA GLU A 323 -20.51 -16.91 -1.90
C GLU A 323 -19.50 -18.06 -2.09
N GLU A 324 -18.75 -18.05 -3.19
CA GLU A 324 -17.74 -19.04 -3.44
C GLU A 324 -16.57 -18.98 -2.45
N TYR A 325 -16.13 -17.78 -2.05
CA TYR A 325 -15.10 -17.63 -1.03
C TYR A 325 -15.58 -18.14 0.35
N ALA A 326 -16.83 -17.84 0.70
CA ALA A 326 -17.43 -18.39 1.92
C ALA A 326 -17.59 -19.93 1.85
N ALA A 327 -17.91 -20.48 0.66
CA ALA A 327 -17.95 -21.92 0.46
C ALA A 327 -16.56 -22.56 0.55
N TYR A 328 -15.53 -21.94 -0.01
CA TYR A 328 -14.12 -22.34 0.14
C TYR A 328 -13.72 -22.39 1.63
N TYR A 329 -14.02 -21.35 2.39
CA TYR A 329 -13.77 -21.33 3.82
C TYR A 329 -14.48 -22.52 4.54
N ARG A 330 -15.79 -22.71 4.29
CA ARG A 330 -16.58 -23.79 4.92
C ARG A 330 -16.06 -25.20 4.59
N ARG A 331 -15.53 -25.40 3.38
CA ARG A 331 -14.97 -26.71 2.94
C ARG A 331 -13.71 -27.10 3.70
N HIS A 332 -12.88 -26.12 4.03
CA HIS A 332 -11.52 -26.38 4.52
C HIS A 332 -11.29 -25.97 5.98
N ALA A 333 -12.21 -25.22 6.62
CA ALA A 333 -12.06 -24.80 7.99
C ALA A 333 -11.99 -25.98 8.96
N LEU A 334 -10.99 -25.96 9.83
CA LEU A 334 -10.81 -26.88 10.94
C LEU A 334 -11.39 -26.26 12.23
N PRO A 335 -11.61 -27.05 13.30
CA PRO A 335 -12.19 -26.52 14.54
C PRO A 335 -11.37 -25.38 15.18
N ASP A 336 -10.08 -25.35 14.94
CA ASP A 336 -9.12 -24.35 15.43
C ASP A 336 -8.74 -23.28 14.41
N SER A 337 -9.33 -23.33 13.20
CA SER A 337 -9.06 -22.32 12.17
C SER A 337 -9.49 -20.93 12.64
N PRO A 338 -8.70 -19.88 12.34
CA PRO A 338 -9.12 -18.49 12.52
C PRO A 338 -10.45 -18.21 11.82
N ALA A 339 -11.26 -17.31 12.37
CA ALA A 339 -12.51 -16.88 11.74
C ALA A 339 -12.27 -16.27 10.35
N MET A 340 -13.22 -16.40 9.44
CA MET A 340 -13.15 -15.81 8.10
C MET A 340 -12.94 -14.28 8.18
N ARG A 341 -11.90 -13.79 7.53
CA ARG A 341 -11.45 -12.39 7.59
C ARG A 341 -12.14 -11.45 6.62
N GLY A 342 -13.25 -11.85 6.05
CA GLY A 342 -13.99 -11.14 5.01
C GLY A 342 -13.91 -11.87 3.67
N ALA A 343 -14.90 -11.62 2.82
CA ALA A 343 -15.06 -12.32 1.55
C ALA A 343 -14.81 -11.41 0.33
N ASP A 344 -14.48 -10.12 0.52
CA ASP A 344 -14.22 -9.21 -0.59
C ASP A 344 -12.91 -9.54 -1.32
N PRO A 345 -12.82 -9.31 -2.66
CA PRO A 345 -11.61 -9.60 -3.44
C PRO A 345 -10.48 -8.63 -3.08
N ALA A 346 -9.25 -9.16 -3.00
CA ALA A 346 -8.04 -8.34 -2.89
C ALA A 346 -7.51 -7.92 -4.27
N ILE A 347 -7.83 -8.68 -5.32
CA ILE A 347 -7.41 -8.44 -6.71
C ILE A 347 -8.65 -8.44 -7.60
N VAL A 348 -8.77 -7.43 -8.46
CA VAL A 348 -9.81 -7.33 -9.49
C VAL A 348 -9.15 -7.12 -10.85
N LEU A 349 -9.43 -8.00 -11.78
CA LEU A 349 -8.88 -8.02 -13.13
C LEU A 349 -9.92 -7.52 -14.13
N ILE A 350 -9.52 -6.58 -14.99
CA ILE A 350 -10.40 -5.96 -15.99
C ILE A 350 -9.74 -6.07 -17.36
N PRO A 351 -10.22 -6.99 -18.24
CA PRO A 351 -9.65 -7.19 -19.58
C PRO A 351 -9.51 -5.88 -20.35
N GLY A 352 -8.37 -5.70 -21.02
CA GLY A 352 -8.03 -4.53 -21.83
C GLY A 352 -7.78 -3.24 -21.05
N VAL A 353 -8.00 -3.24 -19.72
CA VAL A 353 -7.82 -2.09 -18.83
C VAL A 353 -6.65 -2.29 -17.87
N GLY A 354 -6.62 -3.38 -17.11
CA GLY A 354 -5.60 -3.63 -16.12
C GLY A 354 -6.11 -4.33 -14.87
N MET A 355 -5.42 -4.11 -13.77
CA MET A 355 -5.67 -4.74 -12.47
C MET A 355 -5.81 -3.70 -11.38
N PHE A 356 -6.78 -3.88 -10.49
CA PHE A 356 -6.84 -3.21 -9.19
C PHE A 356 -6.46 -4.19 -8.09
N SER A 357 -5.67 -3.73 -7.15
CA SER A 357 -5.34 -4.47 -5.93
C SER A 357 -5.69 -3.63 -4.70
N PHE A 358 -6.08 -4.28 -3.61
CA PHE A 358 -6.62 -3.65 -2.42
C PHE A 358 -5.91 -4.12 -1.16
N GLY A 359 -5.79 -3.21 -0.17
CA GLY A 359 -5.16 -3.51 1.11
C GLY A 359 -5.53 -2.50 2.19
N LYS A 360 -5.17 -2.84 3.43
CA LYS A 360 -5.38 -1.99 4.62
C LYS A 360 -4.61 -0.66 4.59
N ASP A 361 -3.66 -0.51 3.71
CA ASP A 361 -2.86 0.67 3.41
C ASP A 361 -2.30 0.57 1.98
N LYS A 362 -1.77 1.67 1.46
CA LYS A 362 -1.28 1.75 0.08
C LYS A 362 -0.14 0.76 -0.22
N GLN A 363 0.79 0.60 0.72
CA GLN A 363 1.88 -0.36 0.57
C GLN A 363 1.34 -1.79 0.44
N THR A 364 0.38 -2.19 1.30
CA THR A 364 -0.24 -3.51 1.22
C THR A 364 -0.99 -3.71 -0.11
N ALA A 365 -1.71 -2.69 -0.59
CA ALA A 365 -2.41 -2.74 -1.87
C ALA A 365 -1.43 -2.91 -3.04
N ARG A 366 -0.35 -2.13 -3.09
CA ARG A 366 0.71 -2.22 -4.11
C ARG A 366 1.37 -3.60 -4.11
N VAL A 367 1.80 -4.06 -2.94
CA VAL A 367 2.45 -5.37 -2.78
C VAL A 367 1.53 -6.53 -3.18
N ALA A 368 0.22 -6.45 -2.88
CA ALA A 368 -0.74 -7.43 -3.36
C ALA A 368 -0.78 -7.48 -4.90
N GLY A 369 -0.73 -6.32 -5.56
CA GLY A 369 -0.62 -6.21 -7.01
C GLY A 369 0.69 -6.80 -7.56
N GLU A 370 1.83 -6.50 -6.93
CA GLU A 370 3.13 -7.07 -7.29
C GLU A 370 3.12 -8.60 -7.20
N PHE A 371 2.57 -9.16 -6.12
CA PHE A 371 2.43 -10.60 -5.97
C PHE A 371 1.54 -11.23 -7.06
N TYR A 372 0.49 -10.52 -7.49
CA TYR A 372 -0.32 -11.05 -8.56
C TYR A 372 0.40 -10.99 -9.93
N VAL A 373 1.24 -9.98 -10.15
CA VAL A 373 2.15 -9.95 -11.33
C VAL A 373 3.14 -11.12 -11.27
N ASN A 374 3.74 -11.42 -10.11
CA ASN A 374 4.56 -12.61 -9.93
C ASN A 374 3.77 -13.88 -10.27
N ALA A 375 2.53 -14.00 -9.79
CA ALA A 375 1.68 -15.14 -10.12
C ALA A 375 1.42 -15.28 -11.63
N ILE A 376 1.19 -14.18 -12.35
CA ILE A 376 1.05 -14.15 -13.81
C ILE A 376 2.34 -14.66 -14.48
N ASN A 377 3.51 -14.21 -14.04
CA ASN A 377 4.79 -14.66 -14.58
C ASN A 377 5.03 -16.15 -14.32
N VAL A 378 4.68 -16.63 -13.13
CA VAL A 378 4.73 -18.05 -12.77
C VAL A 378 3.81 -18.88 -13.68
N MET A 379 2.56 -18.44 -13.87
CA MET A 379 1.61 -19.10 -14.79
C MET A 379 2.16 -19.10 -16.21
N ARG A 380 2.74 -17.99 -16.69
CA ARG A 380 3.37 -17.89 -18.01
C ARG A 380 4.48 -18.90 -18.18
N GLY A 381 5.40 -19.00 -17.23
CA GLY A 381 6.52 -19.93 -17.28
C GLY A 381 6.07 -21.39 -17.23
N ALA A 382 5.16 -21.74 -16.33
CA ALA A 382 4.63 -23.10 -16.22
C ALA A 382 3.84 -23.53 -17.47
N GLU A 383 2.95 -22.68 -17.98
CA GLU A 383 2.20 -22.93 -19.23
C GLU A 383 3.11 -22.96 -20.46
N ALA A 384 4.24 -22.29 -20.44
CA ALA A 384 5.18 -22.30 -21.54
C ALA A 384 5.79 -23.71 -21.78
N VAL A 385 6.13 -24.44 -20.73
CA VAL A 385 6.86 -25.73 -20.81
C VAL A 385 6.00 -26.94 -20.43
N SER A 386 4.87 -26.74 -19.75
CA SER A 386 3.97 -27.78 -19.27
C SER A 386 2.55 -27.24 -19.15
N SER A 387 1.91 -27.48 -18.02
CA SER A 387 0.68 -26.81 -17.58
C SER A 387 0.82 -26.33 -16.13
N TYR A 388 0.19 -25.20 -15.82
CA TYR A 388 0.19 -24.65 -14.48
C TYR A 388 -0.63 -25.52 -13.52
N ALA A 389 0.00 -25.99 -12.47
CA ALA A 389 -0.56 -26.83 -11.44
C ALA A 389 -0.22 -26.23 -10.07
N PRO A 390 -1.09 -25.36 -9.52
CA PRO A 390 -0.89 -24.80 -8.19
C PRO A 390 -1.09 -25.88 -7.10
N ILE A 391 -0.67 -25.57 -5.88
CA ILE A 391 -0.90 -26.44 -4.72
C ILE A 391 -2.41 -26.65 -4.50
N GLU A 392 -2.76 -27.74 -3.81
CA GLU A 392 -4.14 -28.13 -3.51
C GLU A 392 -4.89 -27.04 -2.74
N GLU A 393 -6.19 -26.89 -2.98
CA GLU A 393 -7.04 -25.87 -2.35
C GLU A 393 -7.01 -25.94 -0.82
N SER A 394 -6.95 -27.15 -0.26
CA SER A 394 -6.81 -27.39 1.17
C SER A 394 -5.49 -26.81 1.74
N GLU A 395 -4.39 -26.93 0.98
CA GLU A 395 -3.10 -26.40 1.39
C GLU A 395 -3.05 -24.86 1.27
N LYS A 396 -3.70 -24.30 0.21
CA LYS A 396 -3.91 -22.83 0.11
C LYS A 396 -4.63 -22.30 1.35
N PHE A 397 -5.70 -22.98 1.76
CA PHE A 397 -6.46 -22.61 2.95
C PHE A 397 -5.61 -22.64 4.22
N ARG A 398 -4.82 -23.71 4.41
CA ARG A 398 -3.93 -23.85 5.58
C ARG A 398 -2.91 -22.73 5.71
N ILE A 399 -2.47 -22.16 4.58
CA ILE A 399 -1.58 -20.99 4.58
C ILE A 399 -2.36 -19.71 4.81
N GLU A 400 -3.46 -19.48 4.08
CA GLU A 400 -4.25 -18.27 4.17
C GLU A 400 -4.83 -18.07 5.58
N TYR A 401 -5.26 -19.15 6.24
CA TYR A 401 -5.84 -19.17 7.59
C TYR A 401 -4.92 -19.81 8.63
N TRP A 402 -3.63 -19.64 8.45
CA TRP A 402 -2.66 -20.18 9.38
C TRP A 402 -2.73 -19.47 10.73
N ALA A 403 -2.83 -20.25 11.83
CA ALA A 403 -2.94 -19.70 13.18
C ALA A 403 -1.73 -18.84 13.59
N LEU A 404 -0.53 -19.19 13.14
CA LEU A 404 0.69 -18.41 13.37
C LEU A 404 0.66 -17.04 12.69
N GLU A 405 0.15 -16.95 11.47
CA GLU A 405 0.00 -15.69 10.76
C GLU A 405 -1.13 -14.85 11.39
N GLU A 406 -2.22 -15.46 11.83
CA GLU A 406 -3.28 -14.79 12.58
C GLU A 406 -2.74 -14.17 13.88
N ALA A 407 -1.92 -14.93 14.63
CA ALA A 407 -1.29 -14.43 15.85
C ALA A 407 -0.38 -13.21 15.59
N LYS A 408 0.32 -13.16 14.44
CA LYS A 408 1.09 -11.97 14.02
C LYS A 408 0.17 -10.80 13.72
N LEU A 409 -0.92 -11.02 12.98
CA LEU A 409 -1.90 -9.98 12.65
C LEU A 409 -2.53 -9.37 13.92
N GLN A 410 -2.85 -10.18 14.92
CA GLN A 410 -3.42 -9.73 16.19
C GLN A 410 -2.45 -8.90 17.05
N ARG A 411 -1.14 -9.11 16.89
CA ARG A 411 -0.09 -8.35 17.59
C ARG A 411 0.23 -7.02 16.92
N MET A 412 -0.27 -6.79 15.71
CA MET A 412 -0.03 -5.52 15.02
C MET A 412 -0.69 -4.34 15.76
N PRO A 413 -0.09 -3.14 15.71
CA PRO A 413 -0.70 -1.93 16.24
C PRO A 413 -2.09 -1.72 15.65
N LYS A 414 -3.02 -1.21 16.46
CA LYS A 414 -4.35 -0.82 15.97
C LYS A 414 -4.22 0.18 14.82
N PRO A 415 -5.08 0.10 13.80
CA PRO A 415 -5.10 1.08 12.73
C PRO A 415 -5.25 2.51 13.28
N LYS A 416 -4.57 3.46 12.65
CA LYS A 416 -4.74 4.88 12.96
C LYS A 416 -6.14 5.35 12.55
N PRO A 417 -6.65 6.46 13.12
CA PRO A 417 -8.03 6.92 12.88
C PRO A 417 -8.39 7.13 11.41
N LEU A 418 -7.44 7.58 10.58
CA LEU A 418 -7.64 7.79 9.14
C LEU A 418 -7.00 6.70 8.28
N ALA A 419 -6.61 5.56 8.85
CA ALA A 419 -6.17 4.42 8.04
C ALA A 419 -7.23 4.09 6.98
N THR A 420 -6.79 3.77 5.76
CA THR A 420 -7.63 3.52 4.58
C THR A 420 -8.38 4.75 4.00
N ARG A 421 -8.30 5.92 4.62
CA ARG A 421 -8.90 7.14 4.07
C ARG A 421 -7.97 7.77 3.03
N VAL A 422 -8.56 8.25 1.95
CA VAL A 422 -7.88 8.99 0.87
C VAL A 422 -8.33 10.44 0.90
N ALA A 423 -7.40 11.36 1.10
CA ALA A 423 -7.67 12.79 1.19
C ALA A 423 -7.10 13.54 -0.02
N LEU A 424 -7.86 14.47 -0.59
CA LEU A 424 -7.38 15.46 -1.56
C LEU A 424 -7.41 16.84 -0.89
N VAL A 425 -6.25 17.51 -0.83
CA VAL A 425 -6.11 18.83 -0.21
C VAL A 425 -5.66 19.83 -1.25
N THR A 426 -6.48 20.85 -1.53
CA THR A 426 -6.14 21.92 -2.47
C THR A 426 -5.29 23.00 -1.81
N GLY A 427 -4.31 23.56 -2.53
CA GLY A 427 -3.35 24.52 -1.98
C GLY A 427 -2.44 23.87 -0.93
N ALA A 428 -2.08 22.60 -1.13
CA ALA A 428 -1.35 21.81 -0.15
C ALA A 428 0.19 21.93 -0.27
N GLY A 429 0.69 22.64 -1.24
CA GLY A 429 2.13 22.88 -1.41
C GLY A 429 2.76 23.80 -0.36
N SER A 430 1.97 24.47 0.45
CA SER A 430 2.48 25.38 1.51
C SER A 430 1.44 25.65 2.59
N GLY A 431 1.85 26.36 3.65
CA GLY A 431 0.99 26.98 4.63
C GLY A 431 0.02 26.03 5.33
N ILE A 432 -1.23 26.45 5.43
CA ILE A 432 -2.32 25.70 6.10
C ILE A 432 -2.56 24.35 5.38
N GLY A 433 -2.58 24.33 4.04
CA GLY A 433 -2.80 23.11 3.27
C GLY A 433 -1.71 22.07 3.50
N LYS A 434 -0.43 22.48 3.54
CA LYS A 434 0.69 21.59 3.89
C LYS A 434 0.55 21.01 5.30
N ALA A 435 0.22 21.84 6.28
CA ALA A 435 0.03 21.39 7.67
C ALA A 435 -1.14 20.39 7.79
N ILE A 436 -2.23 20.61 7.03
CA ILE A 436 -3.34 19.67 6.94
C ILE A 436 -2.88 18.35 6.34
N ALA A 437 -2.17 18.37 5.21
CA ALA A 437 -1.65 17.17 4.57
C ALA A 437 -0.74 16.37 5.51
N GLN A 438 0.18 17.04 6.21
CA GLN A 438 1.06 16.45 7.22
C GLN A 438 0.25 15.78 8.36
N ARG A 439 -0.75 16.47 8.88
CA ARG A 439 -1.59 15.92 9.95
C ARG A 439 -2.37 14.69 9.48
N LEU A 440 -2.98 14.73 8.30
CA LEU A 440 -3.77 13.62 7.76
C LEU A 440 -2.90 12.37 7.53
N VAL A 441 -1.69 12.52 6.97
CA VAL A 441 -0.73 11.41 6.81
C VAL A 441 -0.26 10.89 8.17
N ALA A 442 0.00 11.75 9.13
CA ALA A 442 0.38 11.34 10.49
C ALA A 442 -0.71 10.48 11.14
N GLU A 443 -1.98 10.70 10.80
CA GLU A 443 -3.13 9.91 11.27
C GLU A 443 -3.49 8.72 10.37
N GLY A 444 -2.69 8.45 9.34
CA GLY A 444 -2.78 7.24 8.52
C GLY A 444 -3.46 7.40 7.16
N ALA A 445 -3.91 8.58 6.76
CA ALA A 445 -4.50 8.81 5.45
C ALA A 445 -3.45 8.74 4.33
N CYS A 446 -3.90 8.34 3.13
CA CYS A 446 -3.21 8.65 1.89
C CYS A 446 -3.64 10.06 1.43
N VAL A 447 -2.70 10.88 0.92
CA VAL A 447 -2.99 12.27 0.58
C VAL A 447 -2.61 12.61 -0.86
N VAL A 448 -3.52 13.25 -1.57
CA VAL A 448 -3.24 13.94 -2.83
C VAL A 448 -2.92 15.40 -2.50
N VAL A 449 -1.66 15.77 -2.68
CA VAL A 449 -1.14 17.12 -2.51
C VAL A 449 -1.42 17.89 -3.80
N ALA A 450 -2.53 18.63 -3.83
CA ALA A 450 -3.00 19.36 -5.00
C ALA A 450 -2.63 20.84 -4.87
N ASP A 451 -1.80 21.36 -5.76
CA ASP A 451 -1.36 22.76 -5.75
C ASP A 451 -1.13 23.30 -7.16
N LEU A 452 -1.27 24.61 -7.33
CA LEU A 452 -0.92 25.28 -8.58
C LEU A 452 0.59 25.24 -8.86
N ASN A 453 1.39 25.23 -7.78
CA ASN A 453 2.85 25.12 -7.87
C ASN A 453 3.28 23.65 -7.81
N ALA A 454 3.66 23.13 -8.97
CA ALA A 454 4.07 21.72 -9.13
C ALA A 454 5.28 21.34 -8.28
N GLU A 455 6.27 22.23 -8.14
CA GLU A 455 7.50 21.97 -7.37
C GLU A 455 7.19 21.84 -5.86
N ASN A 456 6.38 22.76 -5.35
CA ASN A 456 5.96 22.72 -3.95
C ASN A 456 5.11 21.47 -3.65
N ALA A 457 4.18 21.13 -4.56
CA ALA A 457 3.37 19.92 -4.41
C ALA A 457 4.25 18.66 -4.36
N ALA A 458 5.20 18.52 -5.27
CA ALA A 458 6.12 17.40 -5.33
C ALA A 458 7.01 17.31 -4.08
N ALA A 459 7.57 18.44 -3.64
CA ALA A 459 8.41 18.49 -2.43
C ALA A 459 7.64 18.07 -1.18
N VAL A 460 6.38 18.51 -1.03
CA VAL A 460 5.53 18.12 0.10
C VAL A 460 5.15 16.65 0.02
N ALA A 461 4.80 16.11 -1.15
CA ALA A 461 4.47 14.70 -1.29
C ALA A 461 5.66 13.79 -0.94
N GLU A 462 6.88 14.16 -1.33
CA GLU A 462 8.11 13.44 -0.96
C GLU A 462 8.38 13.52 0.55
N GLU A 463 8.26 14.72 1.14
CA GLU A 463 8.40 14.90 2.60
C GLU A 463 7.40 14.03 3.40
N LEU A 464 6.22 13.81 2.86
CA LEU A 464 5.18 12.97 3.47
C LEU A 464 5.44 11.47 3.35
N GLY A 465 6.44 11.06 2.59
CA GLY A 465 6.88 9.67 2.45
C GLY A 465 6.57 9.04 1.10
N GLY A 466 6.37 9.84 0.06
CA GLY A 466 6.26 9.43 -1.33
C GLY A 466 5.01 8.61 -1.67
N PRO A 467 5.03 7.83 -2.76
CA PRO A 467 3.83 7.25 -3.39
C PRO A 467 3.00 6.30 -2.53
N ASP A 468 3.59 5.71 -1.50
CA ASP A 468 2.84 4.86 -0.55
C ASP A 468 2.05 5.66 0.50
N LYS A 469 2.18 7.00 0.51
CA LYS A 469 1.45 7.90 1.44
C LYS A 469 0.90 9.13 0.78
N ALA A 470 1.61 9.71 -0.18
CA ALA A 470 1.22 10.94 -0.83
C ALA A 470 1.62 10.99 -2.30
N VAL A 471 0.78 11.59 -3.12
CA VAL A 471 1.07 11.90 -4.52
C VAL A 471 0.83 13.38 -4.77
N ALA A 472 1.65 13.98 -5.62
CA ALA A 472 1.51 15.38 -6.03
C ALA A 472 0.69 15.49 -7.30
N VAL A 473 -0.19 16.50 -7.36
CA VAL A 473 -0.94 16.85 -8.58
C VAL A 473 -0.91 18.37 -8.76
N THR A 474 -0.56 18.81 -9.95
CA THR A 474 -0.67 20.23 -10.31
C THR A 474 -2.10 20.55 -10.70
N VAL A 475 -2.72 21.51 -10.02
CA VAL A 475 -4.10 21.88 -10.31
C VAL A 475 -4.35 23.38 -10.13
N ASP A 476 -4.92 23.99 -11.15
CA ASP A 476 -5.60 25.27 -11.06
C ASP A 476 -7.08 25.01 -10.75
N VAL A 477 -7.53 25.40 -9.57
CA VAL A 477 -8.91 25.18 -9.11
C VAL A 477 -9.95 26.00 -9.90
N THR A 478 -9.52 26.86 -10.82
CA THR A 478 -10.41 27.57 -11.75
C THR A 478 -10.68 26.76 -13.03
N SER A 479 -9.90 25.68 -13.28
CA SER A 479 -10.02 24.79 -14.45
C SER A 479 -10.77 23.50 -14.09
N GLU A 480 -11.96 23.31 -14.66
CA GLU A 480 -12.74 22.08 -14.47
C GLU A 480 -11.99 20.84 -14.94
N GLU A 481 -11.24 20.97 -16.04
CA GLU A 481 -10.46 19.86 -16.60
C GLU A 481 -9.33 19.42 -15.65
N GLN A 482 -8.56 20.39 -15.11
CA GLN A 482 -7.49 20.06 -14.17
C GLN A 482 -8.01 19.50 -12.84
N ILE A 483 -9.16 19.98 -12.38
CA ILE A 483 -9.83 19.40 -11.21
C ILE A 483 -10.22 17.95 -11.51
N ALA A 484 -10.89 17.67 -12.63
CA ALA A 484 -11.25 16.31 -13.01
C ALA A 484 -10.01 15.40 -13.11
N GLU A 485 -8.89 15.91 -13.68
CA GLU A 485 -7.63 15.18 -13.74
C GLU A 485 -7.04 14.89 -12.36
N SER A 486 -7.14 15.82 -11.41
CA SER A 486 -6.68 15.60 -10.03
C SER A 486 -7.43 14.46 -9.33
N PHE A 487 -8.73 14.34 -9.57
CA PHE A 487 -9.53 13.22 -9.07
C PHE A 487 -9.22 11.91 -9.81
N ARG A 488 -8.99 11.94 -11.13
CA ARG A 488 -8.50 10.76 -11.88
C ARG A 488 -7.18 10.25 -11.32
N ALA A 489 -6.24 11.15 -11.07
CA ALA A 489 -4.97 10.79 -10.43
C ALA A 489 -5.16 10.17 -9.03
N ALA A 490 -6.06 10.73 -8.22
CA ALA A 490 -6.38 10.21 -6.90
C ALA A 490 -6.95 8.78 -6.94
N VAL A 491 -7.96 8.54 -7.80
CA VAL A 491 -8.61 7.23 -7.88
C VAL A 491 -7.70 6.15 -8.50
N LEU A 492 -6.82 6.51 -9.42
CA LEU A 492 -5.81 5.58 -9.94
C LEU A 492 -4.73 5.28 -8.92
N ALA A 493 -4.29 6.29 -8.15
CA ALA A 493 -3.28 6.10 -7.12
C ALA A 493 -3.79 5.31 -5.93
N PHE A 494 -5.02 5.56 -5.47
CA PHE A 494 -5.52 5.08 -4.18
C PHE A 494 -6.90 4.39 -4.23
N GLY A 495 -7.48 4.24 -5.41
CA GLY A 495 -8.76 3.58 -5.63
C GLY A 495 -10.00 4.48 -5.44
N GLY A 496 -9.88 5.63 -4.80
CA GLY A 496 -11.01 6.52 -4.53
C GLY A 496 -10.62 7.77 -3.76
N VAL A 497 -11.62 8.52 -3.27
CA VAL A 497 -11.46 9.72 -2.44
C VAL A 497 -12.50 9.72 -1.33
N ASP A 498 -12.09 9.92 -0.08
CA ASP A 498 -12.95 9.89 1.11
C ASP A 498 -13.02 11.23 1.84
N LEU A 499 -12.05 12.09 1.61
CA LEU A 499 -11.93 13.39 2.26
C LEU A 499 -11.42 14.43 1.27
N VAL A 500 -12.10 15.54 1.17
CA VAL A 500 -11.65 16.69 0.39
C VAL A 500 -11.54 17.91 1.28
N VAL A 501 -10.41 18.62 1.17
CA VAL A 501 -10.21 19.89 1.89
C VAL A 501 -10.06 21.02 0.88
N ASN A 502 -11.08 21.86 0.78
CA ASN A 502 -11.09 23.09 0.00
C ASN A 502 -10.29 24.16 0.77
N ASN A 503 -8.97 24.20 0.52
CA ASN A 503 -8.06 25.12 1.20
C ASN A 503 -7.45 26.16 0.24
N ALA A 504 -7.37 25.88 -1.07
CA ALA A 504 -6.82 26.82 -2.04
C ALA A 504 -7.49 28.23 -1.93
N GLY A 505 -6.67 29.27 -1.86
CA GLY A 505 -7.20 30.61 -1.72
C GLY A 505 -6.12 31.68 -1.76
N ILE A 506 -6.57 32.90 -2.05
CA ILE A 506 -5.76 34.12 -2.08
C ILE A 506 -6.46 35.22 -1.29
N SER A 507 -5.74 36.27 -0.97
CA SER A 507 -6.32 37.46 -0.34
C SER A 507 -5.80 38.73 -0.99
N ILE A 508 -6.72 39.52 -1.55
CA ILE A 508 -6.45 40.87 -2.06
C ILE A 508 -7.30 41.85 -1.24
N SER A 509 -6.65 42.71 -0.48
CA SER A 509 -7.30 43.68 0.42
C SER A 509 -7.09 45.09 -0.11
N LYS A 510 -8.19 45.78 -0.43
CA LYS A 510 -8.21 47.15 -0.95
C LYS A 510 -9.46 47.87 -0.49
N PRO A 511 -9.44 49.21 -0.37
CA PRO A 511 -10.66 50.02 -0.19
C PRO A 511 -11.67 49.74 -1.33
N LEU A 512 -12.96 49.93 -1.03
CA LEU A 512 -14.03 49.66 -1.99
C LEU A 512 -13.78 50.33 -3.37
N LEU A 513 -13.41 51.61 -3.34
CA LEU A 513 -13.22 52.41 -4.58
C LEU A 513 -11.97 52.03 -5.38
N GLU A 514 -11.05 51.26 -4.75
CA GLU A 514 -9.81 50.78 -5.40
C GLU A 514 -9.92 49.30 -5.80
N THR A 515 -10.97 48.61 -5.34
CA THR A 515 -11.22 47.19 -5.67
C THR A 515 -11.73 47.12 -7.13
N SER A 516 -10.91 46.61 -8.03
CA SER A 516 -11.31 46.41 -9.43
C SER A 516 -12.22 45.18 -9.59
N ALA A 517 -12.99 45.13 -10.69
CA ALA A 517 -13.74 43.94 -11.08
C ALA A 517 -12.80 42.72 -11.22
N LYS A 518 -11.58 42.92 -11.73
CA LYS A 518 -10.59 41.85 -11.86
C LYS A 518 -10.17 41.29 -10.48
N ASP A 519 -9.97 42.14 -9.47
CA ASP A 519 -9.65 41.69 -8.09
C ASP A 519 -10.83 40.92 -7.47
N TRP A 520 -12.06 41.34 -7.78
CA TRP A 520 -13.28 40.67 -7.36
C TRP A 520 -13.41 39.29 -8.02
N ASP A 521 -13.37 39.25 -9.35
CA ASP A 521 -13.55 38.05 -10.14
C ASP A 521 -12.48 37.00 -9.78
N LEU A 522 -11.20 37.38 -9.70
CA LEU A 522 -10.10 36.46 -9.37
C LEU A 522 -10.31 35.77 -8.02
N GLN A 523 -10.74 36.47 -6.99
CA GLN A 523 -10.99 35.89 -5.68
C GLN A 523 -12.21 34.98 -5.69
N HIS A 524 -13.27 35.34 -6.39
CA HIS A 524 -14.47 34.52 -6.56
C HIS A 524 -14.20 33.28 -7.40
N ASP A 525 -13.46 33.38 -8.49
CA ASP A 525 -13.11 32.23 -9.34
C ASP A 525 -12.30 31.19 -8.57
N ILE A 526 -11.28 31.62 -7.81
CA ILE A 526 -10.44 30.69 -7.05
C ILE A 526 -11.19 30.09 -5.86
N MET A 527 -11.85 30.93 -5.03
CA MET A 527 -12.35 30.46 -3.75
C MET A 527 -13.80 30.00 -3.79
N ALA A 528 -14.72 30.81 -4.35
CA ALA A 528 -16.13 30.45 -4.37
C ALA A 528 -16.40 29.38 -5.46
N ARG A 529 -16.13 29.73 -6.73
CA ARG A 529 -16.33 28.82 -7.87
C ARG A 529 -15.40 27.58 -7.79
N GLY A 530 -14.12 27.78 -7.46
CA GLY A 530 -13.17 26.68 -7.36
C GLY A 530 -13.57 25.66 -6.30
N SER A 531 -13.99 26.10 -5.09
CA SER A 531 -14.46 25.18 -4.05
C SER A 531 -15.72 24.44 -4.47
N PHE A 532 -16.66 25.09 -5.16
CA PHE A 532 -17.83 24.45 -5.73
C PHE A 532 -17.45 23.36 -6.73
N LEU A 533 -16.55 23.65 -7.68
CA LEU A 533 -16.12 22.69 -8.69
C LEU A 533 -15.42 21.47 -8.08
N VAL A 534 -14.51 21.69 -7.14
CA VAL A 534 -13.82 20.63 -6.40
C VAL A 534 -14.82 19.78 -5.61
N SER A 535 -15.78 20.41 -4.93
CA SER A 535 -16.81 19.68 -4.17
C SER A 535 -17.74 18.87 -5.06
N ARG A 536 -18.04 19.36 -6.26
CA ARG A 536 -18.85 18.63 -7.25
C ARG A 536 -18.14 17.36 -7.72
N GLU A 537 -16.85 17.43 -8.04
CA GLU A 537 -16.08 16.25 -8.42
C GLU A 537 -15.91 15.27 -7.24
N ALA A 538 -15.68 15.80 -6.01
CA ALA A 538 -15.68 14.99 -4.81
C ALA A 538 -16.97 14.21 -4.64
N ALA A 539 -18.12 14.87 -4.77
CA ALA A 539 -19.43 14.23 -4.64
C ALA A 539 -19.63 13.13 -5.69
N ARG A 540 -19.22 13.33 -6.94
CA ARG A 540 -19.29 12.30 -8.01
C ARG A 540 -18.55 11.03 -7.60
N VAL A 541 -17.30 11.15 -7.13
CA VAL A 541 -16.49 10.00 -6.71
C VAL A 541 -17.08 9.35 -5.45
N MET A 542 -17.41 10.13 -4.44
CA MET A 542 -17.91 9.62 -3.15
C MET A 542 -19.27 8.91 -3.29
N ILE A 543 -20.18 9.43 -4.14
CA ILE A 543 -21.47 8.78 -4.43
C ILE A 543 -21.26 7.46 -5.17
N ALA A 544 -20.35 7.43 -6.17
CA ALA A 544 -20.05 6.22 -6.92
C ALA A 544 -19.45 5.11 -6.05
N GLN A 545 -18.57 5.46 -5.10
CA GLN A 545 -17.94 4.50 -4.20
C GLN A 545 -18.82 4.06 -3.02
N LYS A 546 -19.94 4.75 -2.72
CA LYS A 546 -20.92 4.39 -1.67
C LYS A 546 -20.33 4.18 -0.27
N LEU A 547 -19.20 4.82 0.04
CA LEU A 547 -18.49 4.70 1.32
C LEU A 547 -18.69 5.93 2.23
N GLY A 548 -19.59 6.87 1.80
CA GLY A 548 -19.70 8.17 2.44
C GLY A 548 -18.47 9.05 2.19
N GLY A 549 -18.27 10.07 3.00
CA GLY A 549 -17.10 10.95 2.87
C GLY A 549 -17.20 12.23 3.68
N ASP A 550 -16.15 13.05 3.56
CA ASP A 550 -16.05 14.34 4.23
C ASP A 550 -15.58 15.42 3.25
N ILE A 551 -16.24 16.55 3.24
CA ILE A 551 -15.80 17.75 2.55
C ILE A 551 -15.60 18.86 3.59
N VAL A 552 -14.39 19.39 3.70
CA VAL A 552 -14.04 20.45 4.65
C VAL A 552 -13.64 21.72 3.92
N TYR A 553 -14.26 22.84 4.27
CA TYR A 553 -13.93 24.14 3.71
C TYR A 553 -13.06 24.93 4.69
N ILE A 554 -11.92 25.42 4.24
CA ILE A 554 -11.13 26.40 4.96
C ILE A 554 -11.63 27.79 4.58
N ALA A 555 -12.69 28.20 5.27
CA ALA A 555 -13.32 29.51 5.07
C ALA A 555 -12.49 30.60 5.79
N SER A 556 -13.09 31.40 6.64
CA SER A 556 -12.40 32.43 7.43
C SER A 556 -13.35 33.02 8.48
N LYS A 557 -12.84 33.62 9.54
CA LYS A 557 -13.67 34.48 10.39
C LYS A 557 -14.32 35.62 9.59
N ASN A 558 -13.73 36.03 8.47
CA ASN A 558 -14.28 37.03 7.58
C ASN A 558 -15.55 36.61 6.86
N ALA A 559 -15.94 35.34 6.94
CA ALA A 559 -17.28 34.90 6.51
C ALA A 559 -18.42 35.55 7.31
N VAL A 560 -18.16 35.98 8.54
CA VAL A 560 -19.16 36.61 9.47
C VAL A 560 -18.72 37.96 9.99
N PHE A 561 -17.41 38.29 10.00
CA PHE A 561 -16.88 39.54 10.51
C PHE A 561 -16.85 40.61 9.42
N ALA A 562 -17.46 41.76 9.72
CA ALA A 562 -17.45 42.94 8.84
C ALA A 562 -16.18 43.76 9.04
N GLY A 563 -15.12 43.48 8.29
CA GLY A 563 -13.88 44.23 8.28
C GLY A 563 -13.78 45.19 7.09
N PRO A 564 -13.26 46.42 7.24
CA PRO A 564 -13.07 47.35 6.14
C PRO A 564 -11.96 46.87 5.16
N ASN A 565 -11.97 47.38 3.94
CA ASN A 565 -10.96 47.18 2.92
C ASN A 565 -10.80 45.72 2.46
N ASN A 566 -11.86 44.90 2.56
CA ASN A 566 -11.77 43.48 2.29
C ASN A 566 -13.05 42.88 1.69
N ILE A 567 -13.75 43.69 0.88
CA ILE A 567 -15.10 43.34 0.41
C ILE A 567 -15.10 42.07 -0.44
N ALA A 568 -14.20 41.93 -1.42
CA ALA A 568 -14.16 40.77 -2.31
C ALA A 568 -13.83 39.49 -1.55
N TYR A 569 -12.79 39.51 -0.71
CA TYR A 569 -12.39 38.36 0.11
C TYR A 569 -13.50 37.92 1.07
N SER A 570 -14.07 38.88 1.81
CA SER A 570 -15.10 38.58 2.81
C SER A 570 -16.39 38.05 2.17
N ALA A 571 -16.79 38.61 1.03
CA ALA A 571 -17.93 38.11 0.26
C ALA A 571 -17.71 36.67 -0.21
N THR A 572 -16.52 36.36 -0.74
CA THR A 572 -16.16 35.01 -1.17
C THR A 572 -16.15 34.02 0.00
N LYS A 573 -15.63 34.42 1.15
CA LYS A 573 -15.61 33.56 2.34
C LYS A 573 -17.02 33.33 2.94
N ALA A 574 -17.92 34.33 2.81
CA ALA A 574 -19.31 34.16 3.16
C ALA A 574 -20.05 33.18 2.21
N ASP A 575 -19.72 33.25 0.90
CA ASP A 575 -20.19 32.29 -0.10
C ASP A 575 -19.76 30.86 0.28
N GLN A 576 -18.45 30.62 0.52
CA GLN A 576 -17.94 29.32 0.98
C GLN A 576 -18.66 28.81 2.24
N ALA A 577 -18.90 29.69 3.23
CA ALA A 577 -19.62 29.32 4.43
C ALA A 577 -21.09 28.94 4.16
N HIS A 578 -21.71 29.53 3.13
CA HIS A 578 -23.06 29.13 2.74
C HIS A 578 -23.08 27.84 1.93
N GLN A 579 -22.11 27.63 1.05
CA GLN A 579 -21.93 26.35 0.33
C GLN A 579 -21.86 25.16 1.29
N VAL A 580 -21.16 25.27 2.42
CA VAL A 580 -21.10 24.24 3.47
C VAL A 580 -22.51 23.80 3.91
N ARG A 581 -23.40 24.74 4.18
CA ARG A 581 -24.75 24.43 4.62
C ARG A 581 -25.62 23.80 3.51
N LEU A 582 -25.51 24.32 2.31
CA LEU A 582 -26.25 23.81 1.15
C LEU A 582 -25.83 22.38 0.80
N LEU A 583 -24.51 22.14 0.70
CA LEU A 583 -23.97 20.83 0.39
C LEU A 583 -24.19 19.81 1.53
N ALA A 584 -24.15 20.24 2.79
CA ALA A 584 -24.51 19.37 3.91
C ALA A 584 -25.97 18.87 3.81
N ALA A 585 -26.89 19.73 3.39
CA ALA A 585 -28.29 19.36 3.19
C ALA A 585 -28.50 18.45 1.98
N GLU A 586 -27.76 18.68 0.88
CA GLU A 586 -27.89 17.93 -0.38
C GLU A 586 -27.21 16.57 -0.34
N LEU A 587 -26.01 16.49 0.24
CA LEU A 587 -25.17 15.29 0.19
C LEU A 587 -25.33 14.35 1.40
N GLY A 588 -26.09 14.75 2.40
CA GLY A 588 -26.28 13.98 3.64
C GLY A 588 -26.90 12.61 3.42
N GLU A 589 -27.82 12.45 2.46
CA GLU A 589 -28.44 11.15 2.12
C GLU A 589 -27.43 10.13 1.57
N HIS A 590 -26.29 10.60 1.05
CA HIS A 590 -25.20 9.76 0.57
C HIS A 590 -24.14 9.46 1.65
N GLY A 591 -24.38 9.86 2.91
CA GLY A 591 -23.43 9.71 4.00
C GLY A 591 -22.21 10.65 3.88
N ILE A 592 -22.31 11.71 3.06
CA ILE A 592 -21.24 12.70 2.87
C ILE A 592 -21.49 13.88 3.82
N ARG A 593 -20.53 14.16 4.69
CA ARG A 593 -20.59 15.28 5.64
C ARG A 593 -19.84 16.48 5.09
N VAL A 594 -20.39 17.67 5.25
CA VAL A 594 -19.75 18.90 4.79
C VAL A 594 -19.67 19.88 5.95
N ASN A 595 -18.44 20.29 6.31
CA ASN A 595 -18.19 21.20 7.43
C ASN A 595 -17.18 22.29 7.04
N GLY A 596 -17.16 23.37 7.78
CA GLY A 596 -16.28 24.51 7.59
C GLY A 596 -15.38 24.79 8.79
N ILE A 597 -14.24 25.39 8.53
CA ILE A 597 -13.34 25.93 9.53
C ILE A 597 -13.13 27.41 9.24
N ASN A 598 -13.22 28.25 10.26
CA ASN A 598 -13.07 29.69 10.18
C ASN A 598 -11.80 30.15 10.92
N PRO A 599 -10.61 30.08 10.27
CA PRO A 599 -9.37 30.59 10.88
C PRO A 599 -9.32 32.12 10.89
N ASP A 600 -8.53 32.70 11.81
CA ASP A 600 -8.06 34.08 11.76
C ASP A 600 -6.60 34.21 12.20
N GLY A 601 -5.91 35.17 11.64
CA GLY A 601 -4.60 35.60 12.11
C GLY A 601 -3.51 34.53 11.96
N VAL A 602 -3.63 33.59 11.03
CA VAL A 602 -2.59 32.60 10.73
C VAL A 602 -1.49 33.29 9.92
N VAL A 603 -0.56 33.97 10.61
CA VAL A 603 0.50 34.78 10.00
C VAL A 603 1.71 33.90 9.69
N ARG A 604 2.28 33.26 10.71
CA ARG A 604 3.46 32.41 10.56
C ARG A 604 3.13 31.14 9.82
N GLY A 605 3.96 30.80 8.84
CA GLY A 605 3.81 29.60 8.04
C GLY A 605 2.67 29.65 7.01
N SER A 606 1.95 30.74 6.85
CA SER A 606 0.88 30.89 5.87
C SER A 606 1.41 31.42 4.54
N GLY A 607 1.05 30.77 3.42
CA GLY A 607 1.40 31.25 2.08
C GLY A 607 0.78 32.61 1.71
N ILE A 608 -0.38 32.95 2.30
CA ILE A 608 -1.04 34.25 2.07
C ILE A 608 -0.19 35.42 2.57
N PHE A 609 0.51 35.24 3.68
CA PHE A 609 1.35 36.29 4.27
C PHE A 609 2.75 36.35 3.66
N ALA A 610 3.13 35.38 2.85
CA ALA A 610 4.35 35.42 2.06
C ALA A 610 4.24 36.39 0.86
N GLY A 611 5.33 36.69 0.17
CA GLY A 611 5.31 37.49 -1.05
C GLY A 611 4.99 38.97 -0.84
N GLY A 612 5.28 39.55 0.34
CA GLY A 612 5.17 40.97 0.61
C GLY A 612 3.76 41.45 1.03
N TRP A 613 2.76 40.54 1.12
CA TRP A 613 1.45 40.90 1.66
C TRP A 613 1.52 41.11 3.18
N GLY A 614 2.33 40.30 3.89
CA GLY A 614 2.61 40.49 5.33
C GLY A 614 3.17 41.86 5.63
N ALA A 615 4.19 42.30 4.90
CA ALA A 615 4.79 43.63 5.03
C ALA A 615 3.77 44.77 4.81
N LYS A 616 2.94 44.67 3.75
CA LYS A 616 1.87 45.66 3.48
C LYS A 616 0.86 45.70 4.60
N ARG A 617 0.49 44.56 5.16
CA ARG A 617 -0.49 44.47 6.25
C ARG A 617 0.09 45.02 7.56
N ALA A 618 1.35 44.73 7.86
CA ALA A 618 2.08 45.28 8.99
C ALA A 618 2.17 46.80 8.92
N ALA A 619 2.46 47.34 7.75
CA ALA A 619 2.49 48.79 7.52
C ALA A 619 1.13 49.47 7.77
N VAL A 620 0.02 48.84 7.37
CA VAL A 620 -1.34 49.34 7.65
C VAL A 620 -1.61 49.46 9.15
N TYR A 621 -1.06 48.53 9.93
CA TYR A 621 -1.23 48.53 11.40
C TYR A 621 -0.11 49.28 12.14
N GLY A 622 0.90 49.78 11.46
CA GLY A 622 2.03 50.48 12.07
C GLY A 622 2.91 49.58 12.94
N VAL A 623 3.03 48.29 12.58
CA VAL A 623 3.86 47.32 13.27
C VAL A 623 4.95 46.75 12.35
N GLU A 624 6.01 46.20 12.92
CA GLU A 624 7.02 45.46 12.17
C GLU A 624 6.43 44.14 11.69
N GLU A 625 6.87 43.63 10.49
CA GLU A 625 6.33 42.42 9.89
C GLU A 625 6.47 41.21 10.82
N GLU A 626 7.60 41.10 11.51
CA GLU A 626 7.89 40.01 12.45
C GLU A 626 6.95 40.01 13.67
N LYS A 627 6.39 41.19 14.04
CA LYS A 627 5.44 41.34 15.13
C LYS A 627 3.97 41.22 14.73
N LEU A 628 3.71 41.00 13.44
CA LEU A 628 2.33 40.94 12.93
C LEU A 628 1.53 39.81 13.59
N GLY A 629 2.16 38.63 13.81
CA GLY A 629 1.52 37.49 14.49
C GLY A 629 1.12 37.83 15.93
N GLU A 630 2.02 38.45 16.68
CA GLU A 630 1.76 38.94 18.05
C GLU A 630 0.65 39.99 18.08
N PHE A 631 0.67 40.94 17.14
CA PHE A 631 -0.39 41.96 16.99
C PHE A 631 -1.76 41.31 16.78
N TYR A 632 -1.87 40.27 15.91
CA TYR A 632 -3.11 39.52 15.73
C TYR A 632 -3.52 38.80 17.00
N ALA A 633 -2.58 38.17 17.71
CA ALA A 633 -2.83 37.50 18.98
C ALA A 633 -3.44 38.45 20.04
N GLN A 634 -2.92 39.66 20.16
CA GLN A 634 -3.42 40.64 21.14
C GLN A 634 -4.88 41.08 20.90
N ARG A 635 -5.41 40.85 19.68
CA ARG A 635 -6.82 41.15 19.35
C ARG A 635 -7.78 40.04 19.74
N THR A 636 -7.28 38.88 20.11
CA THR A 636 -8.08 37.69 20.47
C THR A 636 -8.32 37.61 21.97
N ILE A 637 -9.31 36.81 22.39
CA ILE A 637 -9.61 36.61 23.83
C ILE A 637 -8.47 35.82 24.49
N LEU A 638 -7.95 34.77 23.85
CA LEU A 638 -6.91 33.90 24.39
C LEU A 638 -5.50 34.53 24.35
N LYS A 639 -5.31 35.64 23.65
CA LYS A 639 -4.02 36.31 23.45
C LYS A 639 -2.94 35.37 22.91
N ARG A 640 -3.31 34.48 22.00
CA ARG A 640 -2.44 33.47 21.40
C ARG A 640 -2.47 33.55 19.88
N GLU A 641 -1.33 33.29 19.27
CA GLU A 641 -1.25 33.15 17.82
C GLU A 641 -1.95 31.89 17.36
N VAL A 642 -2.59 31.97 16.20
CA VAL A 642 -3.11 30.81 15.46
C VAL A 642 -2.09 30.39 14.41
N LEU A 643 -1.72 29.12 14.42
CA LEU A 643 -0.75 28.53 13.51
C LEU A 643 -1.44 27.55 12.56
N PRO A 644 -0.81 27.19 11.41
CA PRO A 644 -1.36 26.20 10.47
C PRO A 644 -1.76 24.87 11.12
N GLU A 645 -0.98 24.42 12.12
CA GLU A 645 -1.23 23.16 12.84
C GLU A 645 -2.53 23.20 13.66
N HIS A 646 -2.94 24.36 14.15
CA HIS A 646 -4.23 24.50 14.85
C HIS A 646 -5.41 24.29 13.90
N VAL A 647 -5.28 24.77 12.65
CA VAL A 647 -6.28 24.54 11.59
C VAL A 647 -6.30 23.08 11.19
N ALA A 648 -5.13 22.46 11.01
CA ALA A 648 -4.98 21.04 10.70
C ALA A 648 -5.60 20.14 11.79
N ASN A 649 -5.42 20.50 13.07
CA ASN A 649 -6.04 19.80 14.19
C ASN A 649 -7.58 19.89 14.16
N ALA A 650 -8.13 21.03 13.74
CA ALA A 650 -9.58 21.18 13.60
C ALA A 650 -10.13 20.33 12.42
N VAL A 651 -9.40 20.24 11.30
CA VAL A 651 -9.75 19.33 10.20
C VAL A 651 -9.80 17.90 10.73
N PHE A 652 -8.76 17.45 11.43
CA PHE A 652 -8.71 16.11 12.00
C PHE A 652 -9.85 15.86 13.01
N ALA A 653 -10.17 16.82 13.87
CA ALA A 653 -11.28 16.68 14.83
C ALA A 653 -12.64 16.44 14.12
N LEU A 654 -12.85 17.08 12.97
CA LEU A 654 -14.07 16.87 12.16
C LEU A 654 -14.08 15.53 11.41
N THR A 655 -12.93 14.99 11.05
CA THR A 655 -12.81 13.85 10.11
C THR A 655 -12.26 12.57 10.73
N GLY A 656 -11.66 12.65 11.92
CA GLY A 656 -10.98 11.53 12.60
C GLY A 656 -11.88 10.49 13.27
N GLY A 657 -13.22 10.62 13.13
CA GLY A 657 -14.18 9.64 13.65
C GLY A 657 -14.88 10.03 14.96
N GLU A 658 -14.45 11.10 15.64
CA GLU A 658 -15.08 11.56 16.89
C GLU A 658 -16.42 12.31 16.64
N LEU A 659 -16.52 13.06 15.55
CA LEU A 659 -17.69 13.87 15.21
C LEU A 659 -18.51 13.30 14.06
N THR A 660 -18.78 12.01 14.09
CA THR A 660 -19.45 11.28 12.98
C THR A 660 -20.88 11.75 12.65
N HIS A 661 -21.57 12.38 13.58
CA HIS A 661 -22.93 12.91 13.42
C HIS A 661 -22.97 14.43 13.23
N THR A 662 -21.86 15.04 12.77
CA THR A 662 -21.75 16.49 12.59
C THR A 662 -21.62 16.83 11.11
N THR A 663 -22.55 17.64 10.58
CA THR A 663 -22.51 18.21 9.24
C THR A 663 -23.13 19.61 9.25
N GLY A 664 -22.71 20.50 8.33
CA GLY A 664 -23.17 21.90 8.26
C GLY A 664 -22.59 22.81 9.34
N LEU A 665 -21.61 22.32 10.13
CA LEU A 665 -20.97 23.08 11.22
C LEU A 665 -19.85 23.96 10.69
N HIS A 666 -19.67 25.14 11.33
CA HIS A 666 -18.48 25.97 11.19
C HIS A 666 -17.73 26.06 12.52
N VAL A 667 -16.45 25.63 12.50
CA VAL A 667 -15.57 25.66 13.68
C VAL A 667 -14.65 26.88 13.61
N PRO A 668 -14.76 27.87 14.54
CA PRO A 668 -13.79 28.96 14.59
C PRO A 668 -12.45 28.48 15.14
N VAL A 669 -11.36 28.83 14.44
CA VAL A 669 -9.98 28.60 14.86
C VAL A 669 -9.26 29.96 14.83
N ASP A 670 -9.61 30.82 15.77
CA ASP A 670 -9.28 32.26 15.79
C ASP A 670 -8.82 32.76 17.15
N ALA A 671 -8.55 31.88 18.10
CA ALA A 671 -8.22 32.19 19.48
C ALA A 671 -9.24 33.12 20.19
N GLY A 672 -10.47 33.16 19.68
CA GLY A 672 -11.59 33.93 20.23
C GLY A 672 -11.63 35.38 19.70
N VAL A 673 -12.09 35.59 18.48
CA VAL A 673 -12.43 36.90 17.94
C VAL A 673 -13.89 37.21 18.29
N ALA A 674 -14.13 37.93 19.40
CA ALA A 674 -15.49 38.16 19.94
C ALA A 674 -16.46 38.77 18.91
N ALA A 675 -15.98 39.65 18.04
CA ALA A 675 -16.77 40.29 16.99
C ALA A 675 -17.20 39.31 15.85
N ALA A 676 -16.61 38.11 15.80
CA ALA A 676 -16.93 37.06 14.84
C ALA A 676 -17.74 35.90 15.45
N PHE A 677 -18.17 36.02 16.71
CA PHE A 677 -19.04 35.01 17.33
C PHE A 677 -20.37 34.92 16.56
N LEU A 678 -20.71 33.72 16.17
CA LEU A 678 -22.00 33.41 15.55
C LEU A 678 -23.09 33.66 16.62
N ARG A 679 -24.11 34.41 16.25
CA ARG A 679 -25.27 34.71 17.10
C ARG A 679 -26.50 33.97 16.63
#